data_c1cc81cf4fe9199559951d2c7ef161f3
#
_entry.id   c1cc81cf4fe9199559951d2c7ef161f3
#
_cell.length_a   1.000
_cell.length_b   1.000
_cell.length_c   1.000
_cell.angle_alpha   90.00
_cell.angle_beta   90.00
_cell.angle_gamma   90.00
#
_symmetry.space_group_name_H-M   'P 1'
#
loop_
_entity.id
_entity.type
_entity.pdbx_description
1 polymer ?
#
loop_
_entity_poly.entity_id
_entity_poly.type
_entity_poly.pdbx_seq_one_letter_code
_entity_poly.pdbx_strand_id
1 'polypeptide(L)'
;MNHPLNTLPKLSLLALAAGLCLAACGGSDSHDEAAKPVAMTGVFLDGAVEGLEYVAGSAAKASTNAKGEFVCNAGDTVTFSAGGVVLGSTLCNPVVTPLTLAASTSVADDKVVNRLLALQLLDDDSDPSNGIRITSQVRTALAGKTLDFAAAPAAFNTALSAQLATLGATFAARTVDTERRALVREHFEDTLASKVGTPLNEALTQTTPLGEVKVTVTRYQIQAANSFYVPYEGSNAKVKSEFPGGFLPSYGSGLAFKGTAANGDLEFYGLTDRGPNGDGPLVPDPNVKGATIGSKIFPSPSFAPAFGVITVGKNGAVLASSTPIKVSATVNTSGLPVPVGAVGNSAEIPVMDVMKYDASGKAVFNAGGLDSEAIVVDKKRNALWVSDEYGPFIIKLDAATGVIQAKYEPGKGLPALFAKRRANRGMEGMTLDTSNDKLYAFLQSPLTDGSATYAVTKKAELIERYARFTRWIELDPTAGTSGRSFAYPLDAADYQDGRTGNAKLGDVVALGGGKFLVIEQGAAPSGKVFNKLMLVDLNAATDISAAAYNAASSDLEKSSMAGTAVNGADWAQVKPMKKTLLLDLNAIGWAAEKAEGLTLVDGSTIALANDNDFGMKTKVFDAAGVEVAGADVTKCVVDANGVIVTSTAVGCNAANTIRVARGEDRERPARLWIVKFAKALNTY
;
A
#
# COMPACT_ATOMS: atom_id res chain seq x y z
N MET A 1 -33.03 -0.52 -30.34
CA MET A 1 -33.66 0.46 -29.44
C MET A 1 -32.53 1.07 -28.62
N ASN A 2 -32.21 2.32 -28.93
CA ASN A 2 -31.09 3.06 -28.36
C ASN A 2 -31.46 3.60 -26.99
N HIS A 3 -30.68 3.31 -25.96
CA HIS A 3 -30.67 4.08 -24.73
C HIS A 3 -29.34 4.85 -24.63
N PRO A 4 -29.38 6.15 -24.29
CA PRO A 4 -28.18 6.99 -24.27
C PRO A 4 -27.35 6.77 -23.01
N LEU A 5 -26.07 6.73 -23.22
CA LEU A 5 -25.02 6.78 -22.19
C LEU A 5 -25.08 8.11 -21.41
N ASN A 6 -25.27 8.04 -20.11
CA ASN A 6 -25.09 9.18 -19.20
C ASN A 6 -23.58 9.51 -19.11
N THR A 7 -23.19 10.57 -19.79
CA THR A 7 -21.87 11.15 -19.68
C THR A 7 -21.79 12.03 -18.43
N LEU A 8 -20.89 11.68 -17.51
CA LEU A 8 -20.45 12.57 -16.45
C LEU A 8 -19.79 13.82 -17.06
N PRO A 9 -20.01 15.03 -16.52
CA PRO A 9 -19.41 16.24 -17.06
C PRO A 9 -17.91 16.25 -16.82
N LYS A 10 -17.15 16.29 -17.91
CA LYS A 10 -15.71 16.60 -17.91
C LYS A 10 -15.52 18.04 -17.43
N LEU A 11 -14.87 18.24 -16.28
CA LEU A 11 -14.33 19.54 -15.93
C LEU A 11 -13.15 19.86 -16.86
N SER A 12 -13.44 20.64 -17.89
CA SER A 12 -12.41 21.21 -18.76
C SER A 12 -11.80 22.44 -18.05
N LEU A 13 -10.53 22.40 -17.69
CA LEU A 13 -9.79 23.61 -17.34
C LEU A 13 -9.64 24.45 -18.62
N LEU A 14 -10.44 25.51 -18.76
CA LEU A 14 -10.17 26.58 -19.71
C LEU A 14 -9.13 27.54 -19.10
N ALA A 15 -7.92 27.51 -19.61
CA ALA A 15 -6.95 28.59 -19.40
C ALA A 15 -7.42 29.80 -20.23
N LEU A 16 -7.93 30.83 -19.57
CA LEU A 16 -8.31 32.10 -20.21
C LEU A 16 -7.06 33.00 -20.33
N ALA A 17 -6.49 33.05 -21.52
CA ALA A 17 -5.46 34.03 -21.86
C ALA A 17 -6.11 35.40 -21.97
N ALA A 18 -5.68 36.36 -21.14
CA ALA A 18 -6.08 37.76 -21.24
C ALA A 18 -5.43 38.43 -22.47
N GLY A 19 -6.19 38.59 -23.52
CA GLY A 19 -5.81 39.41 -24.66
C GLY A 19 -6.19 40.88 -24.40
N LEU A 20 -5.20 41.76 -24.25
CA LEU A 20 -5.40 43.22 -24.30
C LEU A 20 -5.69 43.63 -25.75
N CYS A 21 -6.89 44.10 -26.02
CA CYS A 21 -7.17 44.94 -27.20
C CYS A 21 -7.28 46.38 -26.76
N LEU A 22 -6.30 47.20 -27.14
CA LEU A 22 -6.47 48.66 -27.18
C LEU A 22 -7.28 49.03 -28.42
N ALA A 23 -8.41 49.69 -28.24
CA ALA A 23 -9.06 50.43 -29.30
C ALA A 23 -9.42 51.82 -28.76
N ALA A 24 -9.06 52.82 -29.54
CA ALA A 24 -9.11 54.23 -29.17
C ALA A 24 -10.47 54.90 -29.46
N CYS A 25 -10.80 55.89 -28.63
CA CYS A 25 -11.59 57.08 -28.82
C CYS A 25 -12.91 57.05 -29.62
N GLY A 26 -13.99 57.38 -28.90
CA GLY A 26 -15.24 57.90 -29.42
C GLY A 26 -16.20 58.14 -28.26
N GLY A 27 -16.32 59.42 -27.80
CA GLY A 27 -17.13 59.76 -26.63
C GLY A 27 -18.62 59.69 -26.90
N SER A 28 -19.33 59.20 -25.91
CA SER A 28 -20.72 59.60 -25.57
C SER A 28 -20.97 59.13 -24.12
N ASP A 29 -21.56 60.01 -23.33
CA ASP A 29 -21.93 59.76 -21.94
C ASP A 29 -22.83 58.53 -21.81
N SER A 30 -22.28 57.44 -21.26
CA SER A 30 -23.04 56.31 -20.74
C SER A 30 -22.55 56.07 -19.33
N HIS A 31 -23.48 56.08 -18.38
CA HIS A 31 -23.26 55.66 -17.00
C HIS A 31 -22.53 54.32 -17.02
N ASP A 32 -21.29 54.25 -16.52
CA ASP A 32 -20.59 53.00 -16.21
C ASP A 32 -21.37 52.25 -15.14
N GLU A 33 -22.26 51.36 -15.59
CA GLU A 33 -22.77 50.32 -14.73
C GLU A 33 -21.56 49.40 -14.42
N ALA A 34 -21.01 49.51 -13.22
CA ALA A 34 -19.91 48.65 -12.77
C ALA A 34 -20.28 47.19 -13.06
N ALA A 35 -19.46 46.52 -13.86
CA ALA A 35 -19.68 45.14 -14.25
C ALA A 35 -20.03 44.28 -13.00
N LYS A 36 -21.20 43.67 -13.00
CA LYS A 36 -21.65 42.85 -11.87
C LYS A 36 -20.58 41.78 -11.58
N PRO A 37 -20.16 41.60 -10.32
CA PRO A 37 -19.18 40.61 -9.96
C PRO A 37 -19.64 39.22 -10.46
N VAL A 38 -18.75 38.48 -11.13
CA VAL A 38 -19.05 37.14 -11.63
C VAL A 38 -18.98 36.18 -10.47
N ALA A 39 -20.13 35.61 -10.11
CA ALA A 39 -20.21 34.57 -9.07
C ALA A 39 -19.54 33.26 -9.55
N MET A 40 -18.79 32.64 -8.68
CA MET A 40 -18.05 31.39 -8.91
C MET A 40 -18.35 30.43 -7.76
N THR A 41 -18.50 29.16 -8.09
CA THR A 41 -18.50 28.07 -7.10
C THR A 41 -17.09 27.52 -6.98
N GLY A 42 -16.51 27.61 -5.78
CA GLY A 42 -15.25 26.97 -5.42
C GLY A 42 -15.49 25.74 -4.54
N VAL A 43 -14.45 24.94 -4.35
CA VAL A 43 -14.45 23.75 -3.47
C VAL A 43 -13.33 23.88 -2.45
N PHE A 44 -13.64 23.60 -1.17
CA PHE A 44 -12.65 23.50 -0.13
C PHE A 44 -12.27 22.01 0.06
N LEU A 45 -10.99 21.68 -0.05
CA LEU A 45 -10.48 20.32 -0.08
C LEU A 45 -9.43 20.06 1.01
N ASP A 46 -9.76 19.10 1.87
CA ASP A 46 -8.94 18.20 2.66
C ASP A 46 -9.79 16.91 2.79
N GLY A 47 -10.01 16.21 1.65
CA GLY A 47 -11.27 15.55 1.35
C GLY A 47 -12.34 16.59 0.99
N ALA A 48 -13.60 16.24 0.87
CA ALA A 48 -14.69 17.23 0.79
C ALA A 48 -15.01 17.71 2.21
N VAL A 49 -14.90 18.99 2.49
CA VAL A 49 -15.16 19.53 3.85
C VAL A 49 -16.56 20.15 3.92
N GLU A 50 -17.50 19.44 4.55
CA GLU A 50 -18.87 19.92 4.81
C GLU A 50 -18.93 20.73 6.11
N GLY A 51 -19.76 21.78 6.11
CA GLY A 51 -20.04 22.56 7.30
C GLY A 51 -18.94 23.53 7.73
N LEU A 52 -17.90 23.73 6.91
CA LEU A 52 -16.92 24.77 7.15
C LEU A 52 -17.55 26.14 6.87
N GLU A 53 -17.59 27.03 7.86
CA GLU A 53 -18.14 28.39 7.70
C GLU A 53 -17.24 29.24 6.82
N TYR A 54 -17.84 30.08 5.98
CA TYR A 54 -17.10 31.06 5.19
C TYR A 54 -17.81 32.40 5.05
N VAL A 55 -17.04 33.44 4.86
CA VAL A 55 -17.48 34.79 4.51
C VAL A 55 -16.74 35.21 3.25
N ALA A 56 -17.45 35.55 2.17
CA ALA A 56 -16.88 35.99 0.91
C ALA A 56 -17.19 37.50 0.73
N GLY A 57 -16.14 38.33 0.69
CA GLY A 57 -16.28 39.81 0.60
C GLY A 57 -17.20 40.36 1.69
N SER A 58 -18.28 41.03 1.28
CA SER A 58 -19.30 41.56 2.19
C SER A 58 -20.54 40.67 2.34
N ALA A 59 -20.50 39.42 1.82
CA ALA A 59 -21.63 38.50 1.89
C ALA A 59 -21.89 38.00 3.34
N ALA A 60 -23.12 37.57 3.60
CA ALA A 60 -23.44 36.92 4.86
C ALA A 60 -22.66 35.62 5.03
N LYS A 61 -22.36 35.27 6.27
CA LYS A 61 -21.71 33.98 6.62
C LYS A 61 -22.56 32.83 6.10
N ALA A 62 -21.91 31.87 5.41
CA ALA A 62 -22.48 30.64 4.92
C ALA A 62 -21.59 29.44 5.33
N SER A 63 -22.00 28.23 4.98
CA SER A 63 -21.22 27.01 5.22
C SER A 63 -21.09 26.21 3.94
N THR A 64 -19.98 25.50 3.79
CA THR A 64 -19.74 24.55 2.70
C THR A 64 -20.74 23.40 2.76
N ASN A 65 -21.15 22.87 1.59
CA ASN A 65 -22.04 21.73 1.49
C ASN A 65 -21.27 20.38 1.56
N ALA A 66 -21.96 19.26 1.43
CA ALA A 66 -21.39 17.90 1.47
C ALA A 66 -20.32 17.62 0.39
N LYS A 67 -20.19 18.48 -0.63
CA LYS A 67 -19.12 18.42 -1.63
C LYS A 67 -17.96 19.37 -1.34
N GLY A 68 -18.02 20.09 -0.21
CA GLY A 68 -17.06 21.14 0.12
C GLY A 68 -17.27 22.43 -0.68
N GLU A 69 -18.40 22.59 -1.40
CA GLU A 69 -18.65 23.73 -2.27
C GLU A 69 -18.99 25.00 -1.48
N PHE A 70 -18.44 26.13 -1.91
CA PHE A 70 -18.72 27.48 -1.43
C PHE A 70 -18.92 28.44 -2.62
N VAL A 71 -19.55 29.59 -2.41
CA VAL A 71 -19.82 30.58 -3.46
C VAL A 71 -19.12 31.89 -3.11
N CYS A 72 -18.41 32.48 -4.06
CA CYS A 72 -17.75 33.78 -3.96
C CYS A 72 -17.75 34.50 -5.31
N ASN A 73 -17.47 35.78 -5.33
CA ASN A 73 -17.27 36.54 -6.59
C ASN A 73 -15.78 36.66 -6.89
N ALA A 74 -15.43 36.73 -8.14
CA ALA A 74 -14.05 37.02 -8.56
C ALA A 74 -13.54 38.31 -7.90
N GLY A 75 -12.37 38.19 -7.21
CA GLY A 75 -11.76 39.29 -6.47
C GLY A 75 -12.18 39.38 -4.98
N ASP A 76 -13.19 38.69 -4.54
CA ASP A 76 -13.53 38.64 -3.12
C ASP A 76 -12.43 37.94 -2.30
N THR A 77 -12.18 38.41 -1.10
CA THR A 77 -11.45 37.65 -0.08
C THR A 77 -12.44 36.74 0.62
N VAL A 78 -12.14 35.44 0.67
CA VAL A 78 -12.93 34.43 1.37
C VAL A 78 -12.21 34.02 2.64
N THR A 79 -12.87 34.18 3.80
CA THR A 79 -12.35 33.75 5.11
C THR A 79 -13.08 32.50 5.56
N PHE A 80 -12.33 31.43 5.89
CA PHE A 80 -12.87 30.17 6.37
C PHE A 80 -12.69 30.00 7.87
N SER A 81 -13.72 29.44 8.55
CA SER A 81 -13.71 29.21 10.00
C SER A 81 -14.54 28.01 10.41
N ALA A 82 -14.25 27.47 11.61
CA ALA A 82 -15.09 26.53 12.32
C ALA A 82 -15.50 27.19 13.64
N GLY A 83 -16.72 27.72 13.72
CA GLY A 83 -17.14 28.56 14.86
C GLY A 83 -16.29 29.82 14.97
N GLY A 84 -15.59 29.99 16.11
CA GLY A 84 -14.66 31.11 16.32
C GLY A 84 -13.24 30.86 15.80
N VAL A 85 -12.92 29.62 15.43
CA VAL A 85 -11.57 29.22 14.97
C VAL A 85 -11.44 29.59 13.50
N VAL A 86 -10.72 30.68 13.20
CA VAL A 86 -10.42 31.12 11.83
C VAL A 86 -9.26 30.34 11.26
N LEU A 87 -9.50 29.56 10.18
CA LEU A 87 -8.47 28.77 9.50
C LEU A 87 -7.57 29.66 8.62
N GLY A 88 -8.11 30.73 8.07
CA GLY A 88 -7.38 31.66 7.21
C GLY A 88 -8.25 32.26 6.13
N SER A 89 -7.63 33.12 5.30
CA SER A 89 -8.30 33.83 4.21
C SER A 89 -7.50 33.69 2.91
N THR A 90 -8.21 33.71 1.78
CA THR A 90 -7.62 33.70 0.45
C THR A 90 -8.52 34.46 -0.53
N LEU A 91 -7.99 34.79 -1.71
CA LEU A 91 -8.85 35.26 -2.80
C LEU A 91 -9.79 34.13 -3.25
N CYS A 92 -10.96 34.53 -3.78
CA CYS A 92 -11.91 33.62 -4.39
C CYS A 92 -11.24 32.79 -5.50
N ASN A 93 -11.18 31.47 -5.30
CA ASN A 93 -10.53 30.51 -6.21
C ASN A 93 -11.42 29.28 -6.40
N PRO A 94 -11.33 28.59 -7.56
CA PRO A 94 -12.10 27.37 -7.81
C PRO A 94 -11.76 26.23 -6.84
N VAL A 95 -10.52 26.20 -6.33
CA VAL A 95 -10.06 25.22 -5.35
C VAL A 95 -9.31 25.94 -4.25
N VAL A 96 -9.74 25.72 -3.00
CA VAL A 96 -9.07 26.20 -1.79
C VAL A 96 -8.69 25.00 -0.93
N THR A 97 -7.49 25.02 -0.38
CA THR A 97 -6.93 23.95 0.46
C THR A 97 -6.23 24.55 1.67
N PRO A 98 -5.87 23.75 2.68
CA PRO A 98 -4.98 24.18 3.77
C PRO A 98 -3.65 24.78 3.30
N LEU A 99 -3.09 24.33 2.15
CA LEU A 99 -1.91 24.98 1.51
C LEU A 99 -2.20 26.41 1.11
N THR A 100 -3.35 26.64 0.47
CA THR A 100 -3.79 27.96 0.03
C THR A 100 -3.91 28.92 1.23
N LEU A 101 -4.56 28.47 2.31
CA LEU A 101 -4.76 29.26 3.53
C LEU A 101 -3.46 29.52 4.31
N ALA A 102 -2.48 28.63 4.20
CA ALA A 102 -1.17 28.78 4.83
C ALA A 102 -0.21 29.65 3.97
N ALA A 103 -0.57 29.97 2.74
CA ALA A 103 0.31 30.54 1.72
C ALA A 103 1.63 29.74 1.60
N SER A 104 1.52 28.40 1.62
CA SER A 104 2.65 27.50 1.57
C SER A 104 2.58 26.62 0.32
N THR A 105 3.75 26.16 -0.13
CA THR A 105 3.90 25.17 -1.21
C THR A 105 4.30 23.81 -0.71
N SER A 106 4.53 23.66 0.61
CA SER A 106 4.94 22.40 1.24
C SER A 106 3.84 21.86 2.16
N VAL A 107 3.44 20.63 1.94
CA VAL A 107 2.50 19.90 2.83
C VAL A 107 3.11 19.59 4.19
N ALA A 108 4.44 19.62 4.31
CA ALA A 108 5.17 19.42 5.56
C ALA A 108 5.30 20.71 6.40
N ASP A 109 4.87 21.86 5.88
CA ASP A 109 4.86 23.12 6.64
C ASP A 109 3.93 22.98 7.85
N ASP A 110 4.45 23.28 9.04
CA ASP A 110 3.68 23.19 10.28
C ASP A 110 2.38 23.97 10.24
N LYS A 111 2.33 25.12 9.54
CA LYS A 111 1.11 25.90 9.35
C LYS A 111 0.05 25.14 8.55
N VAL A 112 0.47 24.30 7.62
CA VAL A 112 -0.43 23.43 6.84
C VAL A 112 -0.89 22.30 7.72
N VAL A 113 0.06 21.55 8.34
CA VAL A 113 -0.23 20.38 9.17
C VAL A 113 -1.13 20.74 10.36
N ASN A 114 -0.95 21.91 10.96
CA ASN A 114 -1.82 22.39 12.05
C ASN A 114 -3.28 22.56 11.56
N ARG A 115 -3.50 23.07 10.33
CA ARG A 115 -4.85 23.17 9.75
C ARG A 115 -5.46 21.81 9.45
N LEU A 116 -4.66 20.89 8.89
CA LEU A 116 -5.08 19.51 8.64
C LEU A 116 -5.51 18.81 9.93
N LEU A 117 -4.71 18.92 10.99
CA LEU A 117 -5.07 18.39 12.32
C LEU A 117 -6.40 18.95 12.81
N ALA A 118 -6.60 20.26 12.73
CA ALA A 118 -7.85 20.87 13.19
C ALA A 118 -9.03 20.35 12.37
N LEU A 119 -8.95 20.34 11.04
CA LEU A 119 -10.04 19.88 10.16
C LEU A 119 -10.40 18.42 10.42
N GLN A 120 -9.42 17.52 10.34
CA GLN A 120 -9.67 16.08 10.46
C GLN A 120 -10.02 15.62 11.86
N LEU A 121 -9.55 16.34 12.90
CA LEU A 121 -9.94 16.03 14.29
C LEU A 121 -11.24 16.72 14.72
N LEU A 122 -11.79 17.64 13.95
CA LEU A 122 -13.13 18.22 14.14
C LEU A 122 -14.21 17.48 13.33
N ASP A 123 -13.83 16.53 12.50
CA ASP A 123 -14.72 15.63 11.78
C ASP A 123 -15.62 14.84 12.74
N ASP A 124 -16.88 14.59 12.39
CA ASP A 124 -17.84 13.99 13.32
C ASP A 124 -17.56 12.50 13.61
N ASP A 125 -17.12 11.72 12.62
CA ASP A 125 -16.85 10.29 12.78
C ASP A 125 -15.35 9.91 12.80
N SER A 126 -14.44 10.89 12.61
CA SER A 126 -12.98 10.69 12.53
C SER A 126 -12.51 9.85 11.34
N ASP A 127 -13.32 9.73 10.29
CA ASP A 127 -12.96 9.06 9.03
C ASP A 127 -12.92 10.07 7.87
N PRO A 128 -11.84 10.81 7.67
CA PRO A 128 -11.74 11.83 6.61
C PRO A 128 -11.86 11.24 5.20
N SER A 129 -11.77 9.91 5.04
CA SER A 129 -11.87 9.25 3.74
C SER A 129 -13.27 9.30 3.12
N ASN A 130 -14.30 9.42 3.95
CA ASN A 130 -15.68 9.60 3.50
C ASN A 130 -16.07 11.07 3.33
N GLY A 131 -15.15 12.00 3.60
CA GLY A 131 -15.29 13.43 3.68
C GLY A 131 -15.21 13.91 5.13
N ILE A 132 -14.91 15.18 5.33
CA ILE A 132 -14.83 15.82 6.66
C ILE A 132 -16.12 16.56 6.91
N ARG A 133 -16.82 16.26 8.01
CA ARG A 133 -18.06 16.92 8.39
C ARG A 133 -17.96 17.64 9.74
N ILE A 134 -17.94 18.98 9.68
CA ILE A 134 -17.93 19.86 10.86
C ILE A 134 -19.37 20.22 11.21
N THR A 135 -19.92 19.54 12.22
CA THR A 135 -21.34 19.68 12.59
C THR A 135 -21.65 21.07 13.19
N SER A 136 -22.92 21.46 13.19
CA SER A 136 -23.37 22.69 13.85
C SER A 136 -23.07 22.68 15.35
N GLN A 137 -23.11 21.52 16.00
CA GLN A 137 -22.76 21.36 17.42
C GLN A 137 -21.28 21.70 17.66
N VAL A 138 -20.37 21.19 16.82
CA VAL A 138 -18.93 21.52 16.87
C VAL A 138 -18.70 23.01 16.68
N ARG A 139 -19.32 23.62 15.65
CA ARG A 139 -19.19 25.07 15.40
C ARG A 139 -19.69 25.92 16.57
N THR A 140 -20.82 25.54 17.17
CA THR A 140 -21.37 26.25 18.34
C THR A 140 -20.43 26.16 19.53
N ALA A 141 -19.88 24.99 19.83
CA ALA A 141 -18.95 24.80 20.95
C ALA A 141 -17.62 25.55 20.77
N LEU A 142 -17.22 25.76 19.50
CA LEU A 142 -16.03 26.54 19.14
C LEU A 142 -16.28 28.05 19.00
N ALA A 143 -17.50 28.54 19.27
CA ALA A 143 -17.79 29.95 19.24
C ALA A 143 -16.89 30.73 20.22
N GLY A 144 -16.22 31.78 19.72
CA GLY A 144 -15.28 32.60 20.49
C GLY A 144 -13.95 31.93 20.83
N LYS A 145 -13.69 30.69 20.34
CA LYS A 145 -12.40 30.02 20.51
C LYS A 145 -11.44 30.41 19.39
N THR A 146 -10.14 30.29 19.68
CA THR A 146 -9.06 30.58 18.70
C THR A 146 -8.00 29.49 18.74
N LEU A 147 -7.34 29.26 17.61
CA LEU A 147 -6.13 28.44 17.49
C LEU A 147 -5.10 29.23 16.67
N ASP A 148 -3.85 29.22 17.13
CA ASP A 148 -2.73 29.78 16.37
C ASP A 148 -2.12 28.73 15.44
N PHE A 149 -2.48 28.74 14.18
CA PHE A 149 -1.97 27.83 13.17
C PHE A 149 -0.48 28.04 12.81
N ALA A 150 0.13 29.12 13.29
CA ALA A 150 1.57 29.35 13.12
C ALA A 150 2.39 28.86 14.33
N ALA A 151 1.75 28.36 15.36
CA ALA A 151 2.42 27.84 16.54
C ALA A 151 3.26 26.60 16.22
N ALA A 152 4.35 26.39 16.96
CA ALA A 152 5.16 25.21 16.88
C ALA A 152 4.33 23.92 17.20
N PRO A 153 4.67 22.75 16.63
CA PRO A 153 3.88 21.52 16.72
C PRO A 153 3.42 21.16 18.13
N ALA A 154 4.32 21.16 19.11
CA ALA A 154 3.97 20.79 20.49
C ALA A 154 2.97 21.75 21.14
N ALA A 155 3.14 23.06 20.92
CA ALA A 155 2.23 24.09 21.45
C ALA A 155 0.84 23.98 20.77
N PHE A 156 0.81 23.79 19.45
CA PHE A 156 -0.42 23.59 18.71
C PHE A 156 -1.17 22.34 19.16
N ASN A 157 -0.47 21.21 19.27
CA ASN A 157 -1.05 19.96 19.72
C ASN A 157 -1.73 20.11 21.09
N THR A 158 -1.07 20.79 22.05
CA THR A 158 -1.64 21.07 23.37
C THR A 158 -2.89 21.94 23.28
N ALA A 159 -2.84 23.02 22.49
CA ALA A 159 -3.97 23.93 22.31
C ALA A 159 -5.17 23.23 21.65
N LEU A 160 -4.93 22.43 20.60
CA LEU A 160 -5.99 21.67 19.92
C LEU A 160 -6.61 20.61 20.85
N SER A 161 -5.80 19.84 21.60
CA SER A 161 -6.32 18.88 22.58
C SER A 161 -7.23 19.54 23.62
N ALA A 162 -6.87 20.73 24.09
CA ALA A 162 -7.69 21.50 25.00
C ALA A 162 -9.05 21.91 24.39
N GLN A 163 -9.09 22.25 23.08
CA GLN A 163 -10.35 22.54 22.38
C GLN A 163 -11.18 21.27 22.20
N LEU A 164 -10.58 20.16 21.76
CA LEU A 164 -11.26 18.87 21.58
C LEU A 164 -11.93 18.40 22.88
N ALA A 165 -11.28 18.61 24.02
CA ALA A 165 -11.86 18.28 25.33
C ALA A 165 -13.15 19.04 25.62
N THR A 166 -13.36 20.22 25.04
CA THR A 166 -14.60 21.00 25.21
C THR A 166 -15.76 20.48 24.36
N LEU A 167 -15.50 19.61 23.37
CA LEU A 167 -16.49 19.09 22.45
C LEU A 167 -17.14 17.78 22.90
N GLY A 168 -16.74 17.25 24.07
CA GLY A 168 -17.27 16.00 24.63
C GLY A 168 -16.30 14.84 24.61
N ALA A 169 -16.68 13.73 25.22
CA ALA A 169 -15.80 12.59 25.49
C ALA A 169 -15.22 11.96 24.19
N THR A 170 -16.02 11.86 23.15
CA THR A 170 -15.57 11.28 21.85
C THR A 170 -14.45 12.11 21.23
N PHE A 171 -14.55 13.44 21.26
CA PHE A 171 -13.49 14.32 20.76
C PHE A 171 -12.28 14.37 21.69
N ALA A 172 -12.53 14.36 23.02
CA ALA A 172 -11.46 14.35 24.03
C ALA A 172 -10.56 13.11 23.95
N ALA A 173 -11.08 11.99 23.45
CA ALA A 173 -10.34 10.75 23.28
C ALA A 173 -9.43 10.75 22.02
N ARG A 174 -9.53 11.76 21.16
CA ARG A 174 -8.75 11.85 19.90
C ARG A 174 -7.30 12.23 20.20
N THR A 175 -6.39 11.43 19.72
CA THR A 175 -4.95 11.65 19.94
C THR A 175 -4.42 12.79 19.06
N VAL A 176 -3.61 13.67 19.64
CA VAL A 176 -2.93 14.77 18.96
C VAL A 176 -1.43 14.64 19.20
N ASP A 177 -0.75 13.84 18.39
CA ASP A 177 0.67 13.51 18.52
C ASP A 177 1.41 13.56 17.19
N THR A 178 2.66 13.14 17.18
CA THR A 178 3.51 13.12 15.96
C THR A 178 2.96 12.12 14.93
N GLU A 179 2.40 11.01 15.36
CA GLU A 179 1.82 10.01 14.46
C GLU A 179 0.57 10.55 13.78
N ARG A 180 -0.33 11.18 14.55
CA ARG A 180 -1.52 11.82 13.97
C ARG A 180 -1.15 12.93 12.99
N ARG A 181 -0.09 13.70 13.26
CA ARG A 181 0.43 14.71 12.31
C ARG A 181 0.86 14.11 10.99
N ALA A 182 1.48 12.93 11.00
CA ALA A 182 1.85 12.22 9.78
C ALA A 182 0.61 11.73 9.01
N LEU A 183 -0.38 11.16 9.72
CA LEU A 183 -1.60 10.63 9.12
C LEU A 183 -2.45 11.71 8.42
N VAL A 184 -2.64 12.86 9.07
CA VAL A 184 -3.44 13.95 8.46
C VAL A 184 -2.75 14.53 7.23
N ARG A 185 -1.43 14.58 7.22
CA ARG A 185 -0.65 15.00 6.06
C ARG A 185 -0.82 14.03 4.89
N GLU A 186 -0.72 12.75 5.16
CA GLU A 186 -0.87 11.68 4.18
C GLU A 186 -2.25 11.69 3.52
N HIS A 187 -3.32 11.76 4.32
CA HIS A 187 -4.68 11.90 3.78
C HIS A 187 -4.81 13.10 2.85
N PHE A 188 -4.20 14.23 3.21
CA PHE A 188 -4.22 15.42 2.38
C PHE A 188 -3.38 15.28 1.10
N GLU A 189 -2.23 14.61 1.15
CA GLU A 189 -1.42 14.27 -0.02
C GLU A 189 -2.23 13.42 -1.02
N ASP A 190 -2.95 12.42 -0.52
CA ASP A 190 -3.86 11.59 -1.31
C ASP A 190 -5.01 12.43 -1.90
N THR A 191 -5.58 13.37 -1.13
CA THR A 191 -6.60 14.28 -1.61
C THR A 191 -6.09 15.17 -2.74
N LEU A 192 -4.89 15.74 -2.62
CA LEU A 192 -4.29 16.56 -3.67
C LEU A 192 -4.03 15.74 -4.93
N ALA A 193 -3.50 14.55 -4.79
CA ALA A 193 -3.23 13.66 -5.91
C ALA A 193 -4.51 13.24 -6.65
N SER A 194 -5.58 12.92 -5.91
CA SER A 194 -6.84 12.38 -6.47
C SER A 194 -7.83 13.44 -6.93
N LYS A 195 -7.93 14.57 -6.23
CA LYS A 195 -8.99 15.59 -6.47
C LYS A 195 -8.48 16.80 -7.22
N VAL A 196 -7.23 17.21 -7.00
CA VAL A 196 -6.64 18.40 -7.64
C VAL A 196 -5.88 18.03 -8.91
N GLY A 197 -5.51 16.75 -9.07
CA GLY A 197 -4.81 16.23 -10.25
C GLY A 197 -3.39 16.80 -10.40
N THR A 198 -2.86 17.42 -9.35
CA THR A 198 -1.51 17.99 -9.35
C THR A 198 -0.63 17.13 -8.46
N PRO A 199 0.29 16.36 -9.04
CA PRO A 199 1.24 15.58 -8.24
C PRO A 199 2.11 16.53 -7.42
N LEU A 200 2.31 16.18 -6.14
CA LEU A 200 3.23 16.91 -5.28
C LEU A 200 4.66 16.49 -5.60
N ASN A 201 5.52 17.48 -5.89
CA ASN A 201 6.95 17.30 -6.02
C ASN A 201 7.62 17.83 -4.77
N GLU A 202 8.28 16.96 -4.02
CA GLU A 202 8.98 17.34 -2.80
C GLU A 202 10.46 16.97 -2.88
N ALA A 203 11.34 17.95 -2.68
CA ALA A 203 12.78 17.74 -2.59
C ALA A 203 13.17 17.42 -1.14
N LEU A 204 13.76 16.26 -0.92
CA LEU A 204 14.09 15.73 0.39
C LEU A 204 15.58 15.36 0.46
N THR A 205 16.13 15.41 1.67
CA THR A 205 17.52 14.98 1.94
C THR A 205 17.52 14.09 3.18
N GLN A 206 18.16 12.94 3.06
CA GLN A 206 18.36 12.01 4.17
C GLN A 206 19.84 11.70 4.36
N THR A 207 20.31 11.69 5.62
CA THR A 207 21.65 11.21 5.96
C THR A 207 21.60 9.70 6.18
N THR A 208 22.41 8.98 5.44
CA THR A 208 22.53 7.51 5.49
C THR A 208 23.99 7.10 5.66
N PRO A 209 24.31 5.81 5.84
CA PRO A 209 25.70 5.33 5.83
C PRO A 209 26.47 5.66 4.54
N LEU A 210 25.76 5.99 3.45
CA LEU A 210 26.35 6.43 2.16
C LEU A 210 26.54 7.96 2.07
N GLY A 211 26.29 8.70 3.16
CA GLY A 211 26.31 10.16 3.21
C GLY A 211 24.92 10.76 2.95
N GLU A 212 24.89 12.01 2.48
CA GLU A 212 23.63 12.68 2.12
C GLU A 212 23.04 12.10 0.83
N VAL A 213 21.84 11.58 0.92
CA VAL A 213 21.03 11.12 -0.21
C VAL A 213 19.93 12.16 -0.46
N LYS A 214 19.97 12.79 -1.65
CA LYS A 214 19.02 13.81 -2.07
C LYS A 214 18.09 13.20 -3.10
N VAL A 215 16.78 13.36 -2.88
CA VAL A 215 15.73 12.86 -3.76
C VAL A 215 14.67 13.92 -4.04
N THR A 216 14.02 13.80 -5.18
CA THR A 216 12.73 14.47 -5.44
C THR A 216 11.67 13.39 -5.53
N VAL A 217 10.66 13.47 -4.69
CA VAL A 217 9.55 12.51 -4.64
C VAL A 217 8.32 13.15 -5.29
N THR A 218 7.75 12.46 -6.28
CA THR A 218 6.46 12.80 -6.87
C THR A 218 5.46 11.73 -6.49
N ARG A 219 4.37 12.11 -5.84
CA ARG A 219 3.38 11.20 -5.28
C ARG A 219 2.12 11.19 -6.13
N TYR A 220 1.64 9.99 -6.46
CA TYR A 220 0.38 9.78 -7.18
C TYR A 220 -0.50 8.80 -6.42
N GLN A 221 -1.81 9.02 -6.47
CA GLN A 221 -2.80 7.99 -6.22
C GLN A 221 -3.26 7.42 -7.55
N ILE A 222 -3.24 6.09 -7.69
CA ILE A 222 -3.70 5.42 -8.91
C ILE A 222 -5.22 5.46 -8.95
N GLN A 223 -5.78 6.14 -9.93
CA GLN A 223 -7.21 6.17 -10.18
C GLN A 223 -7.64 4.97 -11.02
N ALA A 224 -8.78 4.38 -10.70
CA ALA A 224 -9.32 3.26 -11.44
C ALA A 224 -10.82 3.43 -11.70
N ALA A 225 -11.27 3.04 -12.89
CA ALA A 225 -12.70 2.97 -13.19
C ALA A 225 -13.35 1.84 -12.37
N ASN A 226 -14.66 2.00 -12.05
CA ASN A 226 -15.41 1.00 -11.29
C ASN A 226 -15.43 -0.40 -11.94
N SER A 227 -15.16 -0.49 -13.24
CA SER A 227 -15.05 -1.77 -13.96
C SER A 227 -13.83 -2.61 -13.54
N PHE A 228 -12.85 -2.02 -12.83
CA PHE A 228 -11.70 -2.72 -12.28
C PHE A 228 -11.91 -3.15 -10.82
N TYR A 229 -12.99 -2.73 -10.17
CA TYR A 229 -13.30 -3.14 -8.80
C TYR A 229 -13.67 -4.61 -8.76
N VAL A 230 -13.22 -5.30 -7.72
CA VAL A 230 -13.43 -6.74 -7.57
C VAL A 230 -14.75 -6.99 -6.85
N PRO A 231 -15.73 -7.68 -7.46
CA PRO A 231 -17.02 -7.92 -6.83
C PRO A 231 -16.89 -8.75 -5.55
N TYR A 232 -17.61 -8.37 -4.50
CA TYR A 232 -17.82 -9.23 -3.35
C TYR A 232 -18.85 -10.31 -3.71
N GLU A 233 -18.45 -11.58 -3.59
CA GLU A 233 -19.27 -12.73 -3.99
C GLU A 233 -20.07 -13.34 -2.83
N GLY A 234 -19.82 -12.89 -1.60
CA GLY A 234 -20.50 -13.38 -0.42
C GLY A 234 -21.90 -12.82 -0.22
N SER A 235 -22.55 -13.22 0.88
CA SER A 235 -23.94 -12.87 1.20
C SER A 235 -24.09 -11.83 2.30
N ASN A 236 -23.01 -11.44 3.00
CA ASN A 236 -23.08 -10.54 4.14
C ASN A 236 -23.52 -9.13 3.72
N ALA A 237 -24.67 -8.68 4.23
CA ALA A 237 -25.27 -7.38 3.86
C ALA A 237 -24.41 -6.19 4.33
N LYS A 238 -23.69 -6.31 5.45
CA LYS A 238 -22.78 -5.25 5.94
C LYS A 238 -21.59 -5.09 5.00
N VAL A 239 -20.98 -6.19 4.56
CA VAL A 239 -19.89 -6.15 3.56
C VAL A 239 -20.37 -5.48 2.27
N LYS A 240 -21.56 -5.86 1.76
CA LYS A 240 -22.15 -5.22 0.57
C LYS A 240 -22.37 -3.73 0.73
N SER A 241 -22.75 -3.28 1.92
CA SER A 241 -22.95 -1.85 2.19
C SER A 241 -21.65 -1.06 2.31
N GLU A 242 -20.60 -1.68 2.81
CA GLU A 242 -19.26 -1.06 2.92
C GLU A 242 -18.50 -1.03 1.58
N PHE A 243 -18.79 -1.98 0.70
CA PHE A 243 -18.18 -2.10 -0.64
C PHE A 243 -19.23 -2.12 -1.76
N PRO A 244 -20.01 -1.04 -1.94
CA PRO A 244 -21.12 -1.02 -2.88
C PRO A 244 -20.70 -1.18 -4.35
N GLY A 245 -19.45 -0.83 -4.69
CA GLY A 245 -18.82 -1.03 -6.02
C GLY A 245 -17.94 -2.26 -6.11
N GLY A 246 -17.75 -3.00 -5.02
CA GLY A 246 -16.71 -4.02 -4.89
C GLY A 246 -15.47 -3.52 -4.19
N PHE A 247 -14.47 -4.40 -4.03
CA PHE A 247 -13.17 -4.07 -3.45
C PHE A 247 -12.34 -3.21 -4.40
N LEU A 248 -11.51 -2.34 -3.86
CA LEU A 248 -10.59 -1.52 -4.64
C LEU A 248 -9.62 -2.40 -5.47
N PRO A 249 -9.21 -1.99 -6.66
CA PRO A 249 -8.15 -2.71 -7.37
C PRO A 249 -6.81 -2.53 -6.65
N SER A 250 -6.00 -3.61 -6.59
CA SER A 250 -4.66 -3.64 -6.02
C SER A 250 -3.66 -4.14 -7.07
N TYR A 251 -2.91 -3.23 -7.67
CA TYR A 251 -1.91 -3.51 -8.70
C TYR A 251 -0.50 -3.12 -8.24
N GLY A 252 -0.25 -3.21 -6.95
CA GLY A 252 0.98 -2.76 -6.33
C GLY A 252 1.87 -3.85 -5.75
N SER A 253 1.47 -5.14 -5.80
CA SER A 253 2.33 -6.25 -5.36
C SER A 253 3.60 -6.34 -6.19
N GLY A 254 3.54 -6.02 -7.49
CA GLY A 254 4.71 -5.90 -8.35
C GLY A 254 4.59 -4.75 -9.34
N LEU A 255 5.71 -4.15 -9.72
CA LEU A 255 5.77 -3.01 -10.64
C LEU A 255 6.90 -3.16 -11.67
N ALA A 256 6.60 -2.96 -12.94
CA ALA A 256 7.61 -2.95 -13.99
C ALA A 256 7.43 -1.77 -14.95
N PHE A 257 8.51 -1.04 -15.24
CA PHE A 257 8.47 0.04 -16.22
C PHE A 257 8.32 -0.52 -17.63
N LYS A 258 7.18 -0.24 -18.24
CA LYS A 258 6.84 -0.68 -19.61
C LYS A 258 7.52 0.20 -20.65
N GLY A 259 7.56 1.52 -20.41
CA GLY A 259 8.14 2.50 -21.31
C GLY A 259 7.52 3.87 -21.19
N THR A 260 7.88 4.74 -22.14
CA THR A 260 7.28 6.08 -22.30
C THR A 260 6.40 6.08 -23.54
N ALA A 261 5.16 6.47 -23.39
CA ALA A 261 4.20 6.59 -24.49
C ALA A 261 4.55 7.76 -25.42
N ALA A 262 3.98 7.80 -26.61
CA ALA A 262 4.26 8.84 -27.62
C ALA A 262 3.90 10.27 -27.16
N ASN A 263 2.96 10.40 -26.22
CA ASN A 263 2.58 11.69 -25.62
C ASN A 263 3.46 12.10 -24.41
N GLY A 264 4.47 11.29 -24.08
CA GLY A 264 5.40 11.53 -22.96
C GLY A 264 4.96 10.95 -21.62
N ASP A 265 3.79 10.33 -21.51
CA ASP A 265 3.34 9.67 -20.29
C ASP A 265 4.18 8.43 -20.00
N LEU A 266 4.46 8.18 -18.72
CA LEU A 266 5.12 6.94 -18.30
C LEU A 266 4.09 5.82 -18.21
N GLU A 267 4.45 4.65 -18.68
CA GLU A 267 3.62 3.45 -18.59
C GLU A 267 4.31 2.39 -17.74
N PHE A 268 3.54 1.77 -16.84
CA PHE A 268 3.99 0.70 -15.97
C PHE A 268 3.07 -0.50 -16.10
N TYR A 269 3.62 -1.70 -15.96
CA TYR A 269 2.84 -2.87 -15.60
C TYR A 269 2.77 -2.93 -14.07
N GLY A 270 1.54 -2.92 -13.52
CA GLY A 270 1.27 -3.27 -12.14
C GLY A 270 0.73 -4.69 -12.06
N LEU A 271 1.00 -5.38 -10.96
CA LEU A 271 0.59 -6.76 -10.73
C LEU A 271 -0.29 -6.84 -9.47
N THR A 272 -1.33 -7.66 -9.51
CA THR A 272 -2.10 -8.02 -8.30
C THR A 272 -1.48 -9.26 -7.65
N ASP A 273 -1.65 -9.41 -6.33
CA ASP A 273 -1.46 -10.66 -5.61
C ASP A 273 -2.59 -11.66 -5.93
N ARG A 274 -2.86 -12.60 -5.00
CA ARG A 274 -3.95 -13.58 -5.07
C ARG A 274 -5.37 -12.98 -5.01
N GLY A 275 -5.51 -11.67 -4.83
CA GLY A 275 -6.81 -11.00 -4.77
C GLY A 275 -7.33 -10.72 -3.37
N PRO A 276 -8.55 -10.16 -3.26
CA PRO A 276 -9.14 -9.83 -1.97
C PRO A 276 -9.08 -11.01 -1.01
N ASN A 277 -8.35 -10.84 0.07
CA ASN A 277 -8.20 -11.86 1.09
C ASN A 277 -7.94 -11.24 2.47
N GLY A 278 -8.26 -11.95 3.53
CA GLY A 278 -8.02 -11.48 4.88
C GLY A 278 -7.74 -12.63 5.84
N ASP A 279 -7.05 -12.34 6.94
CA ASP A 279 -6.81 -13.34 7.97
C ASP A 279 -8.12 -13.92 8.50
N GLY A 280 -8.16 -15.24 8.67
CA GLY A 280 -9.30 -15.95 9.20
C GLY A 280 -9.06 -16.47 10.62
N PRO A 281 -10.14 -16.85 11.33
CA PRO A 281 -10.02 -17.53 12.61
C PRO A 281 -9.48 -18.95 12.45
N LEU A 282 -9.15 -19.60 13.56
CA LEU A 282 -8.96 -21.04 13.57
C LEU A 282 -10.31 -21.74 13.35
N VAL A 283 -10.37 -22.58 12.33
CA VAL A 283 -11.57 -23.34 11.92
C VAL A 283 -11.43 -24.81 12.26
N PRO A 284 -12.51 -25.60 12.38
CA PRO A 284 -12.43 -27.05 12.49
C PRO A 284 -11.58 -27.65 11.35
N ASP A 285 -10.61 -28.49 11.69
CA ASP A 285 -9.78 -29.16 10.69
C ASP A 285 -10.61 -30.21 9.93
N PRO A 286 -10.78 -30.08 8.61
CA PRO A 286 -11.57 -31.08 7.85
C PRO A 286 -10.94 -32.46 7.79
N ASN A 287 -9.64 -32.58 8.11
CA ASN A 287 -8.88 -33.82 8.02
C ASN A 287 -8.64 -34.48 9.39
N VAL A 288 -8.74 -33.70 10.48
CA VAL A 288 -8.44 -34.18 11.84
C VAL A 288 -9.59 -33.84 12.79
N LYS A 289 -10.41 -34.82 13.09
CA LYS A 289 -11.58 -34.64 13.97
C LYS A 289 -11.17 -34.07 15.34
N GLY A 290 -11.79 -32.96 15.70
CA GLY A 290 -11.57 -32.29 17.00
C GLY A 290 -10.36 -31.37 17.04
N ALA A 291 -9.59 -31.27 15.95
CA ALA A 291 -8.53 -30.27 15.79
C ALA A 291 -9.05 -28.99 15.13
N THR A 292 -8.25 -27.94 15.22
CA THR A 292 -8.46 -26.69 14.49
C THR A 292 -7.24 -26.36 13.63
N ILE A 293 -7.47 -25.65 12.53
CA ILE A 293 -6.45 -25.24 11.58
C ILE A 293 -6.63 -23.75 11.21
N GLY A 294 -5.55 -23.06 10.82
CA GLY A 294 -5.61 -21.70 10.33
C GLY A 294 -6.46 -21.58 9.07
N SER A 295 -7.16 -20.48 8.94
CA SER A 295 -7.94 -20.17 7.75
C SER A 295 -7.58 -18.82 7.15
N LYS A 296 -7.99 -18.61 5.88
CA LYS A 296 -7.88 -17.36 5.16
C LYS A 296 -9.22 -17.09 4.47
N ILE A 297 -9.73 -15.86 4.62
CA ILE A 297 -11.02 -15.49 4.05
C ILE A 297 -10.80 -14.96 2.64
N PHE A 298 -11.45 -15.57 1.65
CA PHE A 298 -11.46 -15.16 0.25
C PHE A 298 -12.86 -14.70 -0.15
N PRO A 299 -13.17 -13.40 -0.06
CA PRO A 299 -14.51 -12.89 -0.32
C PRO A 299 -14.89 -12.83 -1.80
N SER A 300 -13.92 -13.10 -2.69
CA SER A 300 -14.07 -13.11 -4.14
C SER A 300 -13.36 -14.32 -4.74
N PRO A 301 -13.85 -15.57 -4.49
CA PRO A 301 -13.16 -16.79 -4.88
C PRO A 301 -13.01 -17.00 -6.39
N SER A 302 -13.78 -16.28 -7.22
CA SER A 302 -13.61 -16.31 -8.69
C SER A 302 -12.50 -15.37 -9.19
N PHE A 303 -11.86 -14.60 -8.31
CA PHE A 303 -10.78 -13.70 -8.69
C PHE A 303 -9.60 -14.44 -9.34
N ALA A 304 -9.10 -13.86 -10.43
CA ALA A 304 -7.91 -14.33 -11.12
C ALA A 304 -6.82 -13.24 -11.01
N PRO A 305 -5.63 -13.56 -10.48
CA PRO A 305 -4.50 -12.65 -10.52
C PRO A 305 -4.26 -12.08 -11.91
N ALA A 306 -3.91 -10.79 -11.97
CA ALA A 306 -3.86 -10.04 -13.21
C ALA A 306 -2.71 -9.04 -13.20
N PHE A 307 -2.21 -8.69 -14.38
CA PHE A 307 -1.39 -7.51 -14.56
C PHE A 307 -2.19 -6.43 -15.30
N GLY A 308 -1.90 -5.17 -15.00
CA GLY A 308 -2.55 -4.02 -15.60
C GLY A 308 -1.56 -3.00 -16.12
N VAL A 309 -2.00 -2.11 -17.01
CA VAL A 309 -1.20 -0.96 -17.43
C VAL A 309 -1.62 0.24 -16.60
N ILE A 310 -0.65 0.84 -15.90
CA ILE A 310 -0.80 2.09 -15.18
C ILE A 310 -0.12 3.18 -16.01
N THR A 311 -0.88 4.22 -16.38
CA THR A 311 -0.37 5.36 -17.14
C THR A 311 -0.20 6.54 -16.20
N VAL A 312 0.97 7.17 -16.19
CA VAL A 312 1.31 8.32 -15.36
C VAL A 312 1.62 9.52 -16.25
N GLY A 313 0.74 10.49 -16.23
CA GLY A 313 0.83 11.70 -17.03
C GLY A 313 0.55 12.96 -16.23
N LYS A 314 0.44 14.09 -16.94
CA LYS A 314 0.15 15.39 -16.34
C LYS A 314 -1.15 15.44 -15.53
N ASN A 315 -2.07 14.51 -15.77
CA ASN A 315 -3.37 14.43 -15.10
C ASN A 315 -3.40 13.37 -13.98
N GLY A 316 -2.23 12.87 -13.53
CA GLY A 316 -2.14 11.87 -12.48
C GLY A 316 -1.80 10.47 -12.99
N ALA A 317 -2.02 9.47 -12.15
CA ALA A 317 -1.84 8.05 -12.43
C ALA A 317 -3.19 7.35 -12.61
N VAL A 318 -3.34 6.53 -13.66
CA VAL A 318 -4.60 5.86 -14.00
C VAL A 318 -4.34 4.41 -14.37
N LEU A 319 -5.10 3.48 -13.79
CA LEU A 319 -5.17 2.09 -14.26
C LEU A 319 -5.95 2.05 -15.58
N ALA A 320 -5.24 1.84 -16.69
CA ALA A 320 -5.79 1.92 -18.04
C ALA A 320 -6.33 0.59 -18.56
N SER A 321 -5.77 -0.54 -18.10
CA SER A 321 -6.18 -1.89 -18.52
C SER A 321 -5.86 -2.93 -17.47
N SER A 322 -6.51 -4.10 -17.58
CA SER A 322 -6.24 -5.30 -16.79
C SER A 322 -6.27 -6.52 -17.69
N THR A 323 -5.32 -7.43 -17.49
CA THR A 323 -5.21 -8.70 -18.22
C THR A 323 -5.04 -9.82 -17.20
N PRO A 324 -5.97 -10.76 -17.07
CA PRO A 324 -5.82 -11.88 -16.15
C PRO A 324 -4.68 -12.81 -16.59
N ILE A 325 -3.97 -13.35 -15.62
CA ILE A 325 -3.00 -14.42 -15.84
C ILE A 325 -3.77 -15.71 -16.09
N LYS A 326 -3.34 -16.47 -17.10
CA LYS A 326 -4.08 -17.63 -17.61
C LYS A 326 -3.23 -18.89 -17.63
N VAL A 327 -3.82 -19.99 -17.15
CA VAL A 327 -3.26 -21.34 -17.28
C VAL A 327 -3.23 -21.78 -18.76
N SER A 328 -4.24 -21.38 -19.51
CA SER A 328 -4.36 -21.62 -20.97
C SER A 328 -5.13 -20.49 -21.63
N ALA A 329 -5.27 -20.48 -22.94
CA ALA A 329 -6.01 -19.45 -23.66
C ALA A 329 -7.44 -19.21 -23.16
N THR A 330 -8.08 -20.21 -22.55
CA THR A 330 -9.47 -20.17 -22.10
C THR A 330 -9.65 -20.33 -20.59
N VAL A 331 -8.59 -20.61 -19.82
CA VAL A 331 -8.66 -20.90 -18.39
C VAL A 331 -7.79 -19.90 -17.64
N ASN A 332 -8.39 -19.10 -16.79
CA ASN A 332 -7.68 -18.20 -15.89
C ASN A 332 -6.98 -18.98 -14.76
N THR A 333 -5.97 -18.38 -14.15
CA THR A 333 -5.46 -18.76 -12.83
C THR A 333 -6.52 -18.41 -11.76
N SER A 334 -6.23 -18.70 -10.52
CA SER A 334 -7.10 -18.38 -9.38
C SER A 334 -6.27 -17.86 -8.22
N GLY A 335 -6.81 -16.91 -7.46
CA GLY A 335 -6.20 -16.49 -6.20
C GLY A 335 -6.35 -17.49 -5.06
N LEU A 336 -7.21 -18.50 -5.20
CA LEU A 336 -7.39 -19.54 -4.18
C LEU A 336 -6.12 -20.40 -4.05
N PRO A 337 -5.81 -20.90 -2.81
CA PRO A 337 -4.67 -21.77 -2.60
C PRO A 337 -4.74 -23.05 -3.44
N VAL A 338 -3.57 -23.58 -3.79
CA VAL A 338 -3.47 -24.88 -4.44
C VAL A 338 -3.88 -26.01 -3.48
N PRO A 339 -4.39 -27.15 -3.98
CA PRO A 339 -4.88 -28.26 -3.15
C PRO A 339 -3.83 -28.77 -2.17
N VAL A 340 -4.31 -29.31 -1.05
CA VAL A 340 -3.46 -29.96 -0.04
C VAL A 340 -2.63 -31.06 -0.68
N GLY A 341 -1.33 -31.07 -0.38
CA GLY A 341 -0.35 -32.02 -0.93
C GLY A 341 0.22 -31.62 -2.29
N ALA A 342 -0.31 -30.59 -2.97
CA ALA A 342 0.32 -30.02 -4.16
C ALA A 342 1.52 -29.16 -3.78
N VAL A 343 2.49 -29.04 -4.70
CA VAL A 343 3.57 -28.07 -4.57
C VAL A 343 2.95 -26.67 -4.51
N GLY A 344 3.29 -25.87 -3.51
CA GLY A 344 2.73 -24.56 -3.31
C GLY A 344 1.52 -24.48 -2.37
N ASN A 345 1.10 -25.58 -1.76
CA ASN A 345 0.06 -25.52 -0.74
C ASN A 345 0.49 -24.65 0.45
N SER A 346 -0.34 -23.67 0.82
CA SER A 346 -0.05 -22.71 1.89
C SER A 346 -0.41 -23.22 3.29
N ALA A 347 -0.95 -24.43 3.41
CA ALA A 347 -1.50 -25.00 4.67
C ALA A 347 -2.60 -24.12 5.32
N GLU A 348 -3.20 -23.21 4.55
CA GLU A 348 -4.34 -22.39 4.96
C GLU A 348 -5.62 -22.97 4.38
N ILE A 349 -6.69 -22.98 5.17
CA ILE A 349 -8.01 -23.39 4.69
C ILE A 349 -8.72 -22.17 4.12
N PRO A 350 -9.01 -22.13 2.80
CA PRO A 350 -9.78 -21.05 2.22
C PRO A 350 -11.24 -21.13 2.67
N VAL A 351 -11.75 -20.03 3.19
CA VAL A 351 -13.15 -19.86 3.60
C VAL A 351 -13.72 -18.61 2.94
N MET A 352 -15.03 -18.57 2.76
CA MET A 352 -15.76 -17.39 2.28
C MET A 352 -16.78 -16.97 3.34
N ASP A 353 -17.02 -15.67 3.52
CA ASP A 353 -17.96 -15.13 4.52
C ASP A 353 -17.88 -15.90 5.85
N VAL A 354 -16.73 -15.89 6.46
CA VAL A 354 -16.49 -16.57 7.73
C VAL A 354 -17.20 -17.93 7.78
N MET A 355 -16.55 -19.00 7.35
CA MET A 355 -16.97 -20.39 7.54
C MET A 355 -17.87 -21.03 6.50
N LYS A 356 -18.17 -20.38 5.37
CA LYS A 356 -18.85 -21.12 4.31
C LYS A 356 -17.85 -21.72 3.35
N TYR A 357 -17.60 -22.99 3.54
CA TYR A 357 -17.07 -23.88 2.52
C TYR A 357 -18.03 -23.91 1.31
N ASP A 358 -17.68 -24.66 0.26
CA ASP A 358 -18.60 -24.92 -0.83
C ASP A 358 -19.91 -25.59 -0.32
N ALA A 359 -20.88 -25.75 -1.21
CA ALA A 359 -22.17 -26.37 -0.87
C ALA A 359 -22.05 -27.80 -0.27
N SER A 360 -20.91 -28.46 -0.41
CA SER A 360 -20.61 -29.77 0.18
C SER A 360 -19.97 -29.69 1.55
N GLY A 361 -19.70 -28.51 2.07
CA GLY A 361 -18.99 -28.27 3.33
C GLY A 361 -17.48 -28.48 3.24
N LYS A 362 -16.90 -28.46 2.03
CA LYS A 362 -15.46 -28.60 1.79
C LYS A 362 -14.83 -27.27 1.41
N ALA A 363 -13.58 -27.06 1.83
CA ALA A 363 -12.77 -25.93 1.41
C ALA A 363 -12.53 -25.96 -0.10
N VAL A 364 -12.65 -24.81 -0.75
CA VAL A 364 -12.45 -24.69 -2.20
C VAL A 364 -11.00 -24.34 -2.48
N PHE A 365 -10.28 -25.23 -3.14
CA PHE A 365 -8.91 -25.03 -3.63
C PHE A 365 -8.90 -24.99 -5.15
N ASN A 366 -7.85 -24.43 -5.72
CA ASN A 366 -7.70 -24.40 -7.18
C ASN A 366 -6.29 -24.84 -7.61
N ALA A 367 -6.21 -25.81 -8.52
CA ALA A 367 -4.92 -26.30 -9.03
C ALA A 367 -4.14 -25.22 -9.84
N GLY A 368 -4.83 -24.19 -10.35
CA GLY A 368 -4.25 -23.01 -10.97
C GLY A 368 -4.01 -21.87 -9.96
N GLY A 369 -3.92 -22.19 -8.66
CA GLY A 369 -3.66 -21.20 -7.61
C GLY A 369 -2.36 -20.45 -7.84
N LEU A 370 -2.43 -19.10 -7.69
CA LEU A 370 -1.34 -18.17 -7.89
C LEU A 370 -1.44 -17.02 -6.89
N ASP A 371 -0.31 -16.72 -6.25
CA ASP A 371 -0.09 -15.57 -5.37
C ASP A 371 1.09 -14.77 -5.93
N SER A 372 0.80 -13.91 -6.90
CA SER A 372 1.81 -13.24 -7.72
C SER A 372 2.35 -12.00 -7.04
N GLU A 373 3.71 -11.82 -6.98
CA GLU A 373 4.36 -10.79 -6.17
C GLU A 373 5.27 -9.85 -6.96
N ALA A 374 5.99 -10.28 -7.96
CA ALA A 374 6.80 -9.41 -8.81
C ALA A 374 6.51 -9.63 -10.28
N ILE A 375 6.70 -8.57 -11.08
CA ILE A 375 6.56 -8.60 -12.54
C ILE A 375 7.78 -7.99 -13.22
N VAL A 376 8.31 -8.66 -14.24
CA VAL A 376 9.50 -8.22 -14.98
C VAL A 376 9.25 -8.22 -16.47
N VAL A 377 9.66 -7.16 -17.15
CA VAL A 377 9.58 -7.04 -18.62
C VAL A 377 10.84 -7.63 -19.25
N ASP A 378 10.68 -8.66 -20.07
CA ASP A 378 11.74 -9.25 -20.89
C ASP A 378 11.52 -8.88 -22.35
N LYS A 379 12.04 -7.72 -22.74
CA LYS A 379 11.93 -7.23 -24.13
C LYS A 379 12.64 -8.15 -25.14
N LYS A 380 13.73 -8.81 -24.71
CA LYS A 380 14.50 -9.71 -25.59
C LYS A 380 13.71 -10.93 -26.00
N ARG A 381 12.85 -11.45 -25.10
CA ARG A 381 12.05 -12.66 -25.31
C ARG A 381 10.57 -12.37 -25.54
N ASN A 382 10.18 -11.09 -25.62
CA ASN A 382 8.80 -10.62 -25.72
C ASN A 382 7.89 -11.32 -24.69
N ALA A 383 8.32 -11.31 -23.45
CA ALA A 383 7.66 -12.00 -22.34
C ALA A 383 7.58 -11.11 -21.11
N LEU A 384 6.67 -11.49 -20.20
CA LEU A 384 6.68 -11.05 -18.81
C LEU A 384 7.10 -12.24 -17.95
N TRP A 385 7.78 -11.93 -16.84
CA TRP A 385 8.09 -12.91 -15.82
C TRP A 385 7.38 -12.49 -14.53
N VAL A 386 6.83 -13.47 -13.81
CA VAL A 386 6.11 -13.27 -12.56
C VAL A 386 6.66 -14.22 -11.52
N SER A 387 6.92 -13.73 -10.32
CA SER A 387 7.20 -14.54 -9.13
C SER A 387 5.90 -14.90 -8.41
N ASP A 388 5.96 -15.92 -7.55
CA ASP A 388 4.78 -16.46 -6.86
C ASP A 388 5.12 -16.91 -5.44
N GLU A 389 4.34 -16.45 -4.48
CA GLU A 389 4.53 -16.74 -3.05
C GLU A 389 4.01 -18.13 -2.65
N TYR A 390 2.99 -18.65 -3.32
CA TYR A 390 2.47 -19.99 -3.04
C TYR A 390 3.54 -21.06 -3.28
N GLY A 391 4.25 -21.00 -4.41
CA GLY A 391 5.14 -22.03 -4.88
C GLY A 391 6.29 -22.46 -3.97
N PRO A 392 7.44 -21.77 -3.88
CA PRO A 392 7.75 -20.60 -4.71
C PRO A 392 7.81 -20.96 -6.19
N PHE A 393 7.21 -20.13 -7.04
CA PHE A 393 7.28 -20.33 -8.49
C PHE A 393 7.92 -19.14 -9.18
N ILE A 394 8.54 -19.38 -10.34
CA ILE A 394 8.87 -18.36 -11.34
C ILE A 394 8.12 -18.74 -12.61
N ILE A 395 7.37 -17.79 -13.16
CA ILE A 395 6.42 -18.02 -14.24
C ILE A 395 6.75 -17.10 -15.41
N LYS A 396 6.83 -17.67 -16.60
CA LYS A 396 6.96 -16.91 -17.86
C LYS A 396 5.60 -16.78 -18.52
N LEU A 397 5.22 -15.55 -18.86
CA LEU A 397 3.96 -15.23 -19.50
C LEU A 397 4.17 -14.71 -20.93
N ASP A 398 3.20 -14.97 -21.77
CA ASP A 398 3.02 -14.20 -23.00
C ASP A 398 2.54 -12.79 -22.64
N ALA A 399 3.29 -11.77 -23.03
CA ALA A 399 3.05 -10.39 -22.64
C ALA A 399 1.73 -9.79 -23.18
N ALA A 400 1.19 -10.34 -24.28
CA ALA A 400 -0.02 -9.84 -24.91
C ALA A 400 -1.29 -10.50 -24.36
N THR A 401 -1.21 -11.79 -24.02
CA THR A 401 -2.38 -12.61 -23.67
C THR A 401 -2.48 -13.00 -22.20
N GLY A 402 -1.38 -12.87 -21.45
CA GLY A 402 -1.29 -13.33 -20.06
C GLY A 402 -1.22 -14.85 -19.91
N VAL A 403 -1.06 -15.61 -21.00
CA VAL A 403 -1.00 -17.07 -20.94
C VAL A 403 0.37 -17.53 -20.43
N ILE A 404 0.37 -18.47 -19.47
CA ILE A 404 1.58 -19.10 -18.95
C ILE A 404 2.27 -19.90 -20.05
N GLN A 405 3.51 -19.54 -20.34
CA GLN A 405 4.38 -20.23 -21.29
C GLN A 405 5.28 -21.27 -20.61
N ALA A 406 5.71 -20.97 -19.37
CA ALA A 406 6.53 -21.86 -18.56
C ALA A 406 6.33 -21.57 -17.06
N LYS A 407 6.46 -22.60 -16.23
CA LYS A 407 6.40 -22.54 -14.77
C LYS A 407 7.55 -23.33 -14.18
N TYR A 408 8.37 -22.69 -13.38
CA TYR A 408 9.51 -23.27 -12.67
C TYR A 408 9.14 -23.43 -11.20
N GLU A 409 9.41 -24.60 -10.64
CA GLU A 409 9.01 -24.97 -9.28
C GLU A 409 10.13 -25.73 -8.55
N PRO A 410 10.12 -25.85 -7.23
CA PRO A 410 11.12 -26.60 -6.47
C PRO A 410 11.31 -28.01 -7.01
N GLY A 411 12.56 -28.35 -7.38
CA GLY A 411 12.91 -29.61 -8.03
C GLY A 411 12.69 -29.66 -9.53
N LYS A 412 12.11 -28.58 -10.12
CA LYS A 412 11.85 -28.48 -11.55
C LYS A 412 12.16 -27.06 -12.04
N GLY A 413 13.41 -26.80 -12.30
CA GLY A 413 13.96 -25.49 -12.66
C GLY A 413 14.43 -24.67 -11.46
N LEU A 414 13.83 -24.81 -10.29
CA LEU A 414 14.29 -24.22 -9.02
C LEU A 414 14.92 -25.29 -8.11
N PRO A 415 15.82 -24.92 -7.18
CA PRO A 415 16.39 -25.83 -6.21
C PRO A 415 15.30 -26.53 -5.40
N ALA A 416 15.39 -27.87 -5.25
CA ALA A 416 14.41 -28.65 -4.46
C ALA A 416 14.29 -28.17 -3.00
N LEU A 417 15.37 -27.61 -2.44
CA LEU A 417 15.39 -27.01 -1.10
C LEU A 417 14.33 -25.92 -0.91
N PHE A 418 13.94 -25.21 -1.97
CA PHE A 418 12.96 -24.13 -1.88
C PHE A 418 11.55 -24.64 -1.52
N ALA A 419 11.27 -25.92 -1.63
CA ALA A 419 10.07 -26.53 -1.06
C ALA A 419 9.95 -26.34 0.47
N LYS A 420 11.07 -26.03 1.15
CA LYS A 420 11.10 -25.70 2.58
C LYS A 420 10.79 -24.23 2.90
N ARG A 421 10.26 -23.47 1.96
CA ARG A 421 9.76 -22.13 2.26
C ARG A 421 8.71 -22.17 3.36
N ARG A 422 8.60 -21.13 4.14
CA ARG A 422 7.45 -20.97 5.04
C ARG A 422 6.18 -20.81 4.20
N ALA A 423 5.07 -21.33 4.67
CA ALA A 423 3.78 -21.16 4.02
C ALA A 423 3.51 -19.66 3.80
N ASN A 424 3.04 -19.27 2.62
CA ASN A 424 2.80 -17.90 2.23
C ASN A 424 4.02 -16.99 2.43
N ARG A 425 5.22 -17.48 2.05
CA ARG A 425 6.52 -16.81 2.13
C ARG A 425 7.45 -17.36 1.05
N GLY A 426 6.91 -17.44 -0.18
CA GLY A 426 7.62 -18.00 -1.32
C GLY A 426 8.48 -16.98 -2.05
N MET A 427 8.38 -16.99 -3.38
CA MET A 427 9.18 -16.10 -4.23
C MET A 427 8.53 -14.73 -4.29
N GLU A 428 9.24 -13.73 -3.80
CA GLU A 428 8.79 -12.33 -3.71
C GLU A 428 9.36 -11.51 -4.87
N GLY A 429 10.37 -10.72 -4.61
CA GLY A 429 10.98 -9.84 -5.60
C GLY A 429 11.72 -10.57 -6.70
N MET A 430 11.68 -9.98 -7.90
CA MET A 430 12.39 -10.52 -9.07
C MET A 430 12.82 -9.40 -10.01
N THR A 431 13.98 -9.56 -10.64
CA THR A 431 14.50 -8.61 -11.63
C THR A 431 15.28 -9.32 -12.74
N LEU A 432 15.29 -8.73 -13.94
CA LEU A 432 16.16 -9.12 -15.03
C LEU A 432 17.36 -8.16 -15.13
N ASP A 433 18.55 -8.65 -14.84
CA ASP A 433 19.78 -7.91 -15.14
C ASP A 433 20.11 -8.06 -16.63
N THR A 434 19.79 -7.03 -17.40
CA THR A 434 20.03 -7.01 -18.86
C THR A 434 21.51 -6.97 -19.22
N SER A 435 22.40 -6.63 -18.26
CA SER A 435 23.85 -6.59 -18.51
C SER A 435 24.48 -7.98 -18.63
N ASN A 436 23.90 -8.98 -17.98
CA ASN A 436 24.35 -10.37 -18.02
C ASN A 436 23.27 -11.36 -18.45
N ASP A 437 22.06 -10.88 -18.78
CA ASP A 437 20.91 -11.67 -19.23
C ASP A 437 20.48 -12.76 -18.22
N LYS A 438 20.46 -12.42 -16.94
CA LYS A 438 20.03 -13.30 -15.85
C LYS A 438 18.86 -12.72 -15.07
N LEU A 439 17.90 -13.60 -14.72
CA LEU A 439 16.89 -13.29 -13.71
C LEU A 439 17.47 -13.54 -12.33
N TYR A 440 17.18 -12.62 -11.42
CA TYR A 440 17.45 -12.76 -10.00
C TYR A 440 16.12 -12.69 -9.24
N ALA A 441 15.92 -13.64 -8.34
CA ALA A 441 14.72 -13.70 -7.51
C ALA A 441 15.09 -14.16 -6.09
N PHE A 442 14.24 -13.88 -5.13
CA PHE A 442 14.50 -14.26 -3.75
C PHE A 442 13.23 -14.69 -3.00
N LEU A 443 13.44 -15.47 -1.94
CA LEU A 443 12.37 -15.81 -1.01
C LEU A 443 12.09 -14.61 -0.09
N GLN A 444 10.82 -14.31 0.15
CA GLN A 444 10.37 -13.21 1.02
C GLN A 444 10.98 -13.31 2.43
N SER A 445 11.06 -14.52 2.95
CA SER A 445 11.53 -14.82 4.30
C SER A 445 12.47 -16.04 4.31
N PRO A 446 13.24 -16.26 5.39
CA PRO A 446 14.09 -17.45 5.53
C PRO A 446 13.35 -18.76 5.36
N LEU A 447 14.03 -19.75 4.80
CA LEU A 447 13.54 -21.13 4.75
C LEU A 447 13.37 -21.71 6.16
N THR A 448 12.46 -22.67 6.29
CA THR A 448 12.25 -23.43 7.52
C THR A 448 12.69 -24.89 7.34
N ASP A 449 13.25 -25.52 8.38
CA ASP A 449 13.37 -26.98 8.40
C ASP A 449 12.20 -27.66 9.14
N GLY A 450 11.32 -26.83 9.75
CA GLY A 450 10.07 -27.27 10.41
C GLY A 450 10.27 -28.01 11.73
N SER A 451 11.50 -28.36 12.10
CA SER A 451 11.77 -29.23 13.24
C SER A 451 12.82 -28.69 14.22
N ALA A 452 13.77 -27.89 13.75
CA ALA A 452 14.83 -27.37 14.61
C ALA A 452 14.32 -26.22 15.49
N THR A 453 14.45 -26.41 16.79
CA THR A 453 14.12 -25.41 17.81
C THR A 453 15.31 -25.09 18.68
N TYR A 454 15.30 -23.90 19.27
CA TYR A 454 16.22 -23.54 20.34
C TYR A 454 15.49 -22.71 21.39
N ALA A 455 16.03 -22.68 22.59
CA ALA A 455 15.45 -21.94 23.70
C ALA A 455 15.82 -20.46 23.60
N VAL A 456 14.84 -19.60 23.41
CA VAL A 456 14.94 -18.16 23.57
C VAL A 456 14.27 -17.80 24.88
N THR A 457 15.06 -17.30 25.82
CA THR A 457 14.59 -17.04 27.18
C THR A 457 14.10 -18.31 27.87
N LYS A 458 12.78 -18.51 27.99
CA LYS A 458 12.17 -19.70 28.64
C LYS A 458 11.28 -20.51 27.69
N LYS A 459 11.23 -20.14 26.41
CA LYS A 459 10.35 -20.76 25.40
C LYS A 459 11.18 -21.28 24.22
N ALA A 460 10.96 -22.52 23.83
CA ALA A 460 11.49 -23.05 22.58
C ALA A 460 10.78 -22.40 21.39
N GLU A 461 11.54 -21.88 20.45
CA GLU A 461 11.03 -21.32 19.20
C GLU A 461 11.73 -21.96 18.00
N LEU A 462 11.08 -21.93 16.84
CA LEU A 462 11.67 -22.42 15.60
C LEU A 462 12.89 -21.56 15.24
N ILE A 463 13.95 -22.21 14.77
CA ILE A 463 15.26 -21.57 14.54
C ILE A 463 15.19 -20.53 13.42
N GLU A 464 14.35 -20.73 12.41
CA GLU A 464 14.16 -19.80 11.31
C GLU A 464 13.61 -18.44 11.74
N ARG A 465 13.05 -18.34 12.95
CA ARG A 465 12.62 -17.05 13.50
C ARG A 465 13.76 -16.07 13.74
N TYR A 466 14.98 -16.58 13.80
CA TYR A 466 16.20 -15.82 14.06
C TYR A 466 17.28 -16.14 13.02
N ALA A 467 16.88 -16.48 11.81
CA ALA A 467 17.78 -16.84 10.73
C ALA A 467 18.70 -15.68 10.33
N ARG A 468 19.89 -16.02 9.87
CA ARG A 468 20.90 -15.04 9.43
C ARG A 468 20.64 -14.46 8.07
N PHE A 469 19.85 -15.14 7.22
CA PHE A 469 19.72 -14.77 5.83
C PHE A 469 18.42 -15.32 5.22
N THR A 470 18.05 -14.75 4.06
CA THR A 470 17.15 -15.38 3.11
C THR A 470 17.86 -15.68 1.81
N ARG A 471 17.34 -16.62 1.00
CA ARG A 471 18.01 -17.08 -0.22
C ARG A 471 17.61 -16.27 -1.43
N TRP A 472 18.65 -15.90 -2.21
CA TRP A 472 18.54 -15.40 -3.58
C TRP A 472 18.95 -16.48 -4.57
N ILE A 473 18.39 -16.42 -5.77
CA ILE A 473 18.68 -17.33 -6.85
C ILE A 473 18.91 -16.56 -8.15
N GLU A 474 19.85 -17.04 -8.95
CA GLU A 474 20.03 -16.67 -10.34
C GLU A 474 19.36 -17.73 -11.22
N LEU A 475 18.57 -17.31 -12.21
CA LEU A 475 17.95 -18.17 -13.21
C LEU A 475 18.39 -17.75 -14.60
N ASP A 476 18.70 -18.72 -15.44
CA ASP A 476 18.90 -18.49 -16.88
C ASP A 476 17.51 -18.41 -17.56
N PRO A 477 17.09 -17.24 -18.07
CA PRO A 477 15.75 -17.09 -18.64
C PRO A 477 15.57 -17.77 -19.99
N THR A 478 16.66 -18.25 -20.62
CA THR A 478 16.62 -19.02 -21.86
C THR A 478 16.58 -20.52 -21.59
N ALA A 479 17.45 -21.00 -20.72
CA ALA A 479 17.52 -22.42 -20.36
C ALA A 479 16.43 -22.82 -19.36
N GLY A 480 15.89 -21.88 -18.57
CA GLY A 480 14.91 -22.17 -17.52
C GLY A 480 15.51 -22.96 -16.35
N THR A 481 16.79 -22.77 -16.07
CA THR A 481 17.52 -23.49 -15.03
C THR A 481 18.12 -22.53 -14.02
N SER A 482 18.06 -22.90 -12.74
CA SER A 482 18.74 -22.16 -11.69
C SER A 482 20.26 -22.25 -11.84
N GLY A 483 20.90 -21.13 -11.61
CA GLY A 483 22.35 -20.97 -11.55
C GLY A 483 22.85 -20.81 -10.13
N ARG A 484 23.60 -19.73 -9.89
CA ARG A 484 24.15 -19.41 -8.57
C ARG A 484 23.04 -19.07 -7.55
N SER A 485 23.35 -19.24 -6.30
CA SER A 485 22.51 -18.86 -5.17
C SER A 485 23.32 -18.04 -4.16
N PHE A 486 22.67 -17.12 -3.45
CA PHE A 486 23.34 -16.20 -2.54
C PHE A 486 22.58 -16.04 -1.23
N ALA A 487 23.30 -15.69 -0.17
CA ALA A 487 22.72 -15.35 1.12
C ALA A 487 22.52 -13.83 1.23
N TYR A 488 21.28 -13.37 1.29
CA TYR A 488 20.93 -12.01 1.66
C TYR A 488 20.92 -11.87 3.17
N PRO A 489 21.81 -11.08 3.79
CA PRO A 489 21.93 -11.04 5.24
C PRO A 489 20.79 -10.26 5.87
N LEU A 490 20.30 -10.75 7.01
CA LEU A 490 19.33 -10.07 7.86
C LEU A 490 20.03 -9.62 9.14
N ASP A 491 19.73 -8.41 9.63
CA ASP A 491 20.33 -7.86 10.85
C ASP A 491 19.30 -7.91 11.99
N ALA A 492 19.63 -8.62 13.07
CA ALA A 492 18.74 -8.74 14.22
C ALA A 492 18.38 -7.39 14.86
N ALA A 493 19.26 -6.39 14.75
CA ALA A 493 19.03 -5.06 15.31
C ALA A 493 17.92 -4.29 14.60
N ASP A 494 17.59 -4.65 13.35
CA ASP A 494 16.51 -4.02 12.59
C ASP A 494 15.11 -4.53 12.98
N TYR A 495 15.02 -5.70 13.63
CA TYR A 495 13.75 -6.39 13.84
C TYR A 495 13.36 -6.45 15.32
N GLN A 496 12.04 -6.34 15.57
CA GLN A 496 11.45 -6.50 16.90
C GLN A 496 11.87 -7.84 17.52
N ASP A 497 12.33 -7.79 18.77
CA ASP A 497 12.84 -8.94 19.52
C ASP A 497 13.96 -9.72 18.81
N GLY A 498 14.66 -9.11 17.84
CA GLY A 498 15.69 -9.75 17.03
C GLY A 498 15.14 -10.81 16.06
N ARG A 499 13.85 -10.83 15.80
CA ARG A 499 13.15 -11.84 14.99
C ARG A 499 13.30 -11.60 13.49
N THR A 500 14.48 -11.83 12.96
CA THR A 500 14.80 -11.72 11.53
C THR A 500 13.91 -12.60 10.64
N GLY A 501 13.38 -13.71 11.16
CA GLY A 501 12.38 -14.54 10.45
C GLY A 501 11.06 -13.83 10.15
N ASN A 502 10.84 -12.64 10.70
CA ASN A 502 9.71 -11.77 10.36
C ASN A 502 10.04 -10.78 9.23
N ALA A 503 11.28 -10.85 8.70
CA ALA A 503 11.63 -10.07 7.51
C ALA A 503 10.65 -10.36 6.37
N LYS A 504 10.26 -9.29 5.71
CA LYS A 504 9.58 -9.31 4.42
C LYS A 504 10.47 -8.55 3.44
N LEU A 505 10.94 -9.20 2.41
CA LEU A 505 11.56 -8.48 1.31
C LEU A 505 10.44 -8.18 0.30
N GLY A 506 10.36 -6.94 -0.16
CA GLY A 506 9.48 -6.57 -1.26
C GLY A 506 10.16 -6.84 -2.60
N ASP A 507 10.04 -5.92 -3.56
CA ASP A 507 10.59 -6.10 -4.90
C ASP A 507 12.09 -5.70 -5.00
N VAL A 508 12.69 -5.97 -6.17
CA VAL A 508 14.11 -5.71 -6.45
C VAL A 508 14.32 -5.20 -7.87
N VAL A 509 15.31 -4.32 -8.05
CA VAL A 509 15.78 -3.92 -9.38
C VAL A 509 17.28 -4.09 -9.52
N ALA A 510 17.73 -4.60 -10.67
CA ALA A 510 19.14 -4.70 -11.02
C ALA A 510 19.68 -3.34 -11.47
N LEU A 511 20.82 -2.93 -10.90
CA LEU A 511 21.54 -1.70 -11.27
C LEU A 511 22.71 -2.01 -12.25
N GLY A 512 22.88 -3.28 -12.59
CA GLY A 512 24.00 -3.81 -13.37
C GLY A 512 25.27 -4.02 -12.53
N GLY A 513 26.22 -4.79 -13.09
CA GLY A 513 27.50 -5.06 -12.43
C GLY A 513 27.41 -5.80 -11.10
N GLY A 514 26.37 -6.58 -10.88
CA GLY A 514 26.15 -7.31 -9.62
C GLY A 514 25.59 -6.47 -8.48
N LYS A 515 25.10 -5.26 -8.76
CA LYS A 515 24.45 -4.38 -7.79
C LYS A 515 22.94 -4.36 -7.97
N PHE A 516 22.22 -4.24 -6.86
CA PHE A 516 20.76 -4.24 -6.82
C PHE A 516 20.23 -3.22 -5.82
N LEU A 517 19.00 -2.81 -6.02
CA LEU A 517 18.22 -2.05 -5.04
C LEU A 517 17.03 -2.92 -4.61
N VAL A 518 16.82 -3.07 -3.31
CA VAL A 518 15.85 -3.99 -2.70
C VAL A 518 15.00 -3.25 -1.70
N ILE A 519 13.71 -3.54 -1.65
CA ILE A 519 12.85 -3.15 -0.54
C ILE A 519 12.99 -4.18 0.58
N GLU A 520 13.40 -3.75 1.77
CA GLU A 520 13.42 -4.55 3.00
C GLU A 520 12.39 -3.98 3.99
N GLN A 521 11.50 -4.83 4.45
CA GLN A 521 10.39 -4.49 5.35
C GLN A 521 10.42 -5.37 6.60
N GLY A 522 9.79 -4.87 7.66
CA GLY A 522 9.59 -5.62 8.88
C GLY A 522 9.07 -4.75 10.03
N ALA A 523 8.82 -5.38 11.18
CA ALA A 523 8.56 -4.65 12.41
C ALA A 523 9.89 -4.27 13.07
N ALA A 524 10.12 -2.96 13.25
CA ALA A 524 11.26 -2.42 13.98
C ALA A 524 11.19 -2.78 15.48
N PRO A 525 12.28 -2.62 16.26
CA PRO A 525 12.26 -2.79 17.72
C PRO A 525 11.18 -1.96 18.43
N SER A 526 10.75 -0.85 17.86
CA SER A 526 9.64 -0.04 18.34
C SER A 526 8.25 -0.66 18.11
N GLY A 527 8.14 -1.77 17.37
CA GLY A 527 6.90 -2.37 16.90
C GLY A 527 6.30 -1.71 15.65
N LYS A 528 6.85 -0.57 15.18
CA LYS A 528 6.40 0.08 13.95
C LYS A 528 6.97 -0.62 12.73
N VAL A 529 6.18 -0.64 11.65
CA VAL A 529 6.66 -1.17 10.36
C VAL A 529 7.70 -0.21 9.78
N PHE A 530 8.76 -0.76 9.23
CA PHE A 530 9.75 -0.04 8.44
C PHE A 530 9.74 -0.52 6.99
N ASN A 531 10.05 0.42 6.08
CA ASN A 531 10.26 0.19 4.65
C ASN A 531 11.58 0.86 4.26
N LYS A 532 12.58 0.07 3.90
CA LYS A 532 13.93 0.55 3.59
C LYS A 532 14.34 0.15 2.17
N LEU A 533 14.95 1.07 1.44
CA LEU A 533 15.66 0.76 0.19
C LEU A 533 17.12 0.42 0.53
N MET A 534 17.49 -0.83 0.27
CA MET A 534 18.82 -1.36 0.51
C MET A 534 19.58 -1.48 -0.80
N LEU A 535 20.77 -0.85 -0.87
CA LEU A 535 21.73 -1.09 -1.93
C LEU A 535 22.47 -2.39 -1.61
N VAL A 536 22.46 -3.33 -2.56
CA VAL A 536 23.00 -4.69 -2.39
C VAL A 536 24.08 -4.95 -3.45
N ASP A 537 25.17 -5.57 -3.03
CA ASP A 537 26.28 -5.97 -3.90
C ASP A 537 26.58 -7.46 -3.72
N LEU A 538 26.47 -8.23 -4.80
CA LEU A 538 26.72 -9.67 -4.79
C LEU A 538 28.13 -10.07 -5.20
N ASN A 539 28.98 -9.13 -5.70
CA ASN A 539 30.25 -9.46 -6.36
C ASN A 539 31.24 -10.25 -5.51
N ALA A 540 31.19 -10.08 -4.18
CA ALA A 540 32.07 -10.81 -3.28
C ALA A 540 31.33 -11.90 -2.47
N ALA A 541 30.06 -12.15 -2.76
CA ALA A 541 29.25 -13.13 -2.05
C ALA A 541 29.62 -14.56 -2.45
N THR A 542 29.52 -15.48 -1.50
CA THR A 542 29.72 -16.90 -1.73
C THR A 542 28.54 -17.45 -2.54
N ASP A 543 28.85 -18.19 -3.60
CA ASP A 543 27.84 -19.00 -4.31
C ASP A 543 27.45 -20.22 -3.46
N ILE A 544 26.23 -20.20 -2.93
CA ILE A 544 25.68 -21.27 -2.10
C ILE A 544 24.79 -22.25 -2.89
N SER A 545 24.93 -22.30 -4.22
CA SER A 545 24.25 -23.28 -5.08
C SER A 545 24.91 -24.66 -5.04
N ALA A 546 26.15 -24.77 -4.57
CA ALA A 546 26.86 -26.02 -4.47
C ALA A 546 26.08 -27.05 -3.65
N ALA A 547 26.24 -28.34 -3.99
CA ALA A 547 25.50 -29.43 -3.34
C ALA A 547 25.66 -29.44 -1.80
N ALA A 548 26.83 -29.07 -1.28
CA ALA A 548 27.07 -28.98 0.16
C ALA A 548 26.09 -28.02 0.86
N TYR A 549 25.73 -26.90 0.22
CA TYR A 549 24.86 -25.87 0.80
C TYR A 549 23.37 -26.03 0.36
N ASN A 550 23.12 -26.84 -0.65
CA ASN A 550 21.80 -26.98 -1.26
C ASN A 550 21.13 -28.34 -1.00
N ALA A 551 21.85 -29.26 -0.38
CA ALA A 551 21.33 -30.57 0.01
C ALA A 551 20.37 -30.45 1.20
N ALA A 552 19.44 -31.37 1.31
CA ALA A 552 18.54 -31.48 2.46
C ALA A 552 19.28 -31.72 3.79
N SER A 553 20.53 -32.24 3.73
CA SER A 553 21.41 -32.44 4.89
C SER A 553 22.21 -31.23 5.30
N SER A 554 22.22 -30.14 4.52
CA SER A 554 22.92 -28.90 4.87
C SER A 554 22.35 -28.32 6.18
N ASP A 555 23.22 -27.78 7.01
CA ASP A 555 22.84 -27.09 8.24
C ASP A 555 22.84 -25.53 8.09
N LEU A 556 22.99 -25.03 6.85
CA LEU A 556 23.11 -23.62 6.59
C LEU A 556 21.89 -22.83 7.08
N GLU A 557 20.67 -23.33 6.84
CA GLU A 557 19.43 -22.73 7.28
C GLU A 557 19.20 -22.84 8.80
N LYS A 558 19.99 -23.65 9.51
CA LYS A 558 19.96 -23.76 10.97
C LYS A 558 20.78 -22.67 11.64
N SER A 559 21.55 -21.87 10.88
CA SER A 559 22.32 -20.75 11.41
C SER A 559 21.40 -19.65 11.92
N SER A 560 21.60 -19.24 13.17
CA SER A 560 20.75 -18.29 13.88
C SER A 560 21.57 -17.20 14.58
N MET A 561 20.94 -16.06 14.83
CA MET A 561 21.53 -14.92 15.51
C MET A 561 21.06 -14.75 16.97
N ALA A 562 20.12 -15.54 17.46
CA ALA A 562 19.58 -15.38 18.81
C ALA A 562 20.10 -16.45 19.76
N GLY A 563 20.15 -16.13 21.05
CA GLY A 563 20.57 -17.02 22.12
C GLY A 563 22.02 -17.49 21.95
N THR A 564 22.25 -18.78 22.21
CA THR A 564 23.48 -19.45 21.78
C THR A 564 23.33 -19.66 20.27
N ALA A 565 23.84 -18.71 19.50
CA ALA A 565 23.71 -18.73 18.05
C ALA A 565 24.24 -20.07 17.52
N VAL A 566 23.37 -20.85 16.92
CA VAL A 566 23.81 -22.04 16.19
C VAL A 566 24.44 -21.51 14.90
N ASN A 567 25.76 -21.49 14.88
CA ASN A 567 26.48 -21.32 13.62
C ASN A 567 26.69 -22.72 13.09
N GLY A 568 25.91 -23.11 12.10
CA GLY A 568 26.22 -24.31 11.35
C GLY A 568 27.66 -24.22 10.79
N ALA A 569 28.34 -25.34 10.68
CA ALA A 569 29.69 -25.40 10.12
C ALA A 569 29.74 -24.75 8.73
N ASP A 570 28.69 -24.90 7.94
CA ASP A 570 28.57 -24.31 6.60
C ASP A 570 28.54 -22.79 6.62
N TRP A 571 27.89 -22.16 7.61
CA TRP A 571 27.81 -20.69 7.68
C TRP A 571 29.15 -20.02 7.82
N ALA A 572 30.11 -20.64 8.52
CA ALA A 572 31.45 -20.10 8.68
C ALA A 572 32.22 -19.95 7.35
N GLN A 573 31.79 -20.68 6.31
CA GLN A 573 32.34 -20.64 4.96
C GLN A 573 31.61 -19.65 4.05
N VAL A 574 30.48 -19.08 4.49
CA VAL A 574 29.64 -18.22 3.65
C VAL A 574 29.97 -16.76 3.89
N LYS A 575 30.31 -16.07 2.82
CA LYS A 575 30.37 -14.63 2.76
C LYS A 575 29.03 -14.14 2.18
N PRO A 576 28.15 -13.51 2.99
CA PRO A 576 26.87 -13.03 2.47
C PRO A 576 27.05 -11.86 1.51
N MET A 577 25.99 -11.49 0.79
CA MET A 577 25.91 -10.26 0.01
C MET A 577 26.17 -9.07 0.92
N LYS A 578 26.77 -8.02 0.39
CA LYS A 578 26.90 -6.74 1.11
C LYS A 578 25.61 -5.94 0.92
N LYS A 579 25.00 -5.46 2.01
CA LYS A 579 23.88 -4.53 1.95
C LYS A 579 24.19 -3.23 2.70
N THR A 580 23.66 -2.12 2.22
CA THR A 580 23.80 -0.79 2.83
C THR A 580 22.52 -0.01 2.65
N LEU A 581 22.03 0.67 3.69
CA LEU A 581 20.85 1.52 3.60
C LEU A 581 21.10 2.68 2.63
N LEU A 582 20.28 2.75 1.58
CA LEU A 582 20.26 3.87 0.65
C LEU A 582 19.24 4.92 1.08
N LEU A 583 18.02 4.50 1.41
CA LEU A 583 16.93 5.41 1.76
C LEU A 583 15.93 4.71 2.71
N ASP A 584 15.54 5.37 3.78
CA ASP A 584 14.41 4.99 4.63
C ASP A 584 13.14 5.66 4.08
N LEU A 585 12.24 4.87 3.55
CA LEU A 585 11.01 5.37 2.92
C LEU A 585 10.07 6.01 3.93
N ASN A 586 9.99 5.47 5.16
CA ASN A 586 9.14 6.05 6.19
C ASN A 586 9.62 7.43 6.61
N ALA A 587 10.96 7.66 6.63
CA ALA A 587 11.53 8.97 6.95
C ALA A 587 11.25 10.04 5.88
N ILE A 588 10.90 9.63 4.66
CA ILE A 588 10.51 10.55 3.57
C ILE A 588 8.99 10.57 3.34
N GLY A 589 8.22 10.00 4.28
CA GLY A 589 6.76 10.12 4.31
C GLY A 589 5.98 8.92 3.75
N TRP A 590 6.62 7.77 3.46
CA TRP A 590 5.90 6.55 3.13
C TRP A 590 5.25 6.00 4.40
N ALA A 591 3.93 5.97 4.45
CA ALA A 591 3.19 5.56 5.63
C ALA A 591 2.35 4.28 5.43
N ALA A 592 2.18 3.81 4.19
CA ALA A 592 1.58 2.49 3.97
C ALA A 592 2.42 1.38 4.62
N GLU A 593 1.75 0.35 5.12
CA GLU A 593 2.43 -0.81 5.73
C GLU A 593 3.37 -1.48 4.72
N LYS A 594 2.90 -1.61 3.47
CA LYS A 594 3.62 -2.33 2.43
C LYS A 594 4.16 -1.38 1.36
N ALA A 595 5.46 -1.46 1.06
CA ALA A 595 6.06 -0.98 -0.17
C ALA A 595 6.52 -2.22 -0.94
N GLU A 596 5.79 -2.67 -1.95
CA GLU A 596 6.06 -3.96 -2.60
C GLU A 596 6.53 -3.80 -4.04
N GLY A 597 5.84 -3.02 -4.87
CA GLY A 597 6.28 -2.82 -6.25
C GLY A 597 7.46 -1.85 -6.36
N LEU A 598 8.52 -2.24 -7.11
CA LEU A 598 9.70 -1.42 -7.37
C LEU A 598 10.18 -1.59 -8.80
N THR A 599 10.42 -0.49 -9.51
CA THR A 599 11.03 -0.55 -10.84
C THR A 599 11.97 0.62 -11.11
N LEU A 600 12.93 0.43 -12.02
CA LEU A 600 13.72 1.53 -12.58
C LEU A 600 12.96 2.20 -13.73
N VAL A 601 12.87 3.52 -13.70
CA VAL A 601 12.44 4.35 -14.83
C VAL A 601 13.65 4.73 -15.69
N ASP A 602 14.73 5.11 -15.00
CA ASP A 602 16.06 5.38 -15.60
C ASP A 602 17.18 5.15 -14.57
N GLY A 603 18.43 5.46 -14.91
CA GLY A 603 19.59 5.23 -14.03
C GLY A 603 19.58 6.00 -12.70
N SER A 604 18.69 6.97 -12.52
CA SER A 604 18.57 7.80 -11.31
C SER A 604 17.14 7.89 -10.76
N THR A 605 16.19 7.26 -11.42
CA THR A 605 14.75 7.37 -11.09
C THR A 605 14.14 6.00 -10.90
N ILE A 606 13.47 5.81 -9.77
CA ILE A 606 12.67 4.61 -9.49
C ILE A 606 11.19 4.97 -9.39
N ALA A 607 10.34 3.97 -9.57
CA ALA A 607 8.94 4.02 -9.17
C ALA A 607 8.66 2.96 -8.11
N LEU A 608 7.80 3.32 -7.14
CA LEU A 608 7.37 2.49 -6.02
C LEU A 608 5.85 2.40 -6.01
N ALA A 609 5.30 1.25 -5.66
CA ALA A 609 3.87 1.07 -5.42
C ALA A 609 3.63 0.33 -4.10
N ASN A 610 2.47 0.58 -3.47
CA ASN A 610 2.01 -0.21 -2.34
C ASN A 610 1.02 -1.30 -2.79
N ASP A 611 1.09 -2.47 -2.16
CA ASP A 611 -0.08 -3.33 -2.10
C ASP A 611 -1.06 -2.75 -1.08
N ASN A 612 -2.28 -2.45 -1.52
CA ASN A 612 -3.32 -1.84 -0.69
C ASN A 612 -4.34 -2.87 -0.16
N ASP A 613 -4.01 -4.17 -0.22
CA ASP A 613 -4.89 -5.28 0.22
C ASP A 613 -6.34 -5.14 -0.29
N PHE A 614 -6.54 -4.67 -1.53
CA PHE A 614 -7.84 -4.38 -2.10
C PHE A 614 -8.74 -3.45 -1.26
N GLY A 615 -8.14 -2.66 -0.39
CA GLY A 615 -8.81 -1.74 0.52
C GLY A 615 -9.61 -2.42 1.63
N MET A 616 -9.34 -3.69 1.92
CA MET A 616 -10.10 -4.48 2.88
C MET A 616 -9.23 -5.09 3.98
N LYS A 617 -9.86 -5.45 5.09
CA LYS A 617 -9.28 -6.19 6.21
C LYS A 617 -10.35 -7.05 6.87
N THR A 618 -9.97 -8.10 7.57
CA THR A 618 -10.91 -8.84 8.42
C THR A 618 -10.85 -8.31 9.85
N LYS A 619 -12.02 -8.08 10.45
CA LYS A 619 -12.15 -7.46 11.76
C LYS A 619 -13.17 -8.20 12.61
N VAL A 620 -13.07 -8.03 13.94
CA VAL A 620 -14.04 -8.54 14.92
C VAL A 620 -14.99 -7.40 15.32
N PHE A 621 -16.28 -7.68 15.32
CA PHE A 621 -17.32 -6.74 15.68
C PHE A 621 -18.15 -7.27 16.84
N ASP A 622 -18.54 -6.40 17.75
CA ASP A 622 -19.47 -6.73 18.84
C ASP A 622 -20.94 -6.88 18.36
N ALA A 623 -21.81 -7.22 19.26
CA ALA A 623 -23.24 -7.39 18.96
C ALA A 623 -23.93 -6.10 18.48
N ALA A 624 -23.38 -4.93 18.77
CA ALA A 624 -23.86 -3.63 18.27
C ALA A 624 -23.30 -3.30 16.87
N GLY A 625 -22.35 -4.10 16.37
CA GLY A 625 -21.68 -3.90 15.07
C GLY A 625 -20.52 -2.91 15.15
N VAL A 626 -20.01 -2.63 16.35
CA VAL A 626 -18.82 -1.79 16.57
C VAL A 626 -17.58 -2.67 16.52
N GLU A 627 -16.52 -2.19 15.88
CA GLU A 627 -15.22 -2.87 15.84
C GLU A 627 -14.63 -3.03 17.23
N VAL A 628 -14.17 -4.23 17.58
CA VAL A 628 -13.52 -4.53 18.85
C VAL A 628 -12.05 -4.19 18.76
N ALA A 629 -11.66 -3.09 19.36
CA ALA A 629 -10.28 -2.62 19.35
C ALA A 629 -9.31 -3.65 19.94
N GLY A 630 -8.17 -3.86 19.23
CA GLY A 630 -7.12 -4.80 19.65
C GLY A 630 -7.47 -6.28 19.49
N ALA A 631 -8.59 -6.61 18.85
CA ALA A 631 -8.91 -7.99 18.51
C ALA A 631 -8.02 -8.49 17.35
N ASP A 632 -7.48 -9.70 17.52
CA ASP A 632 -6.74 -10.42 16.49
C ASP A 632 -7.58 -11.63 16.04
N VAL A 633 -8.08 -11.57 14.81
CA VAL A 633 -8.93 -12.60 14.21
C VAL A 633 -8.26 -13.97 14.28
N THR A 634 -6.94 -14.05 14.09
CA THR A 634 -6.17 -15.32 14.08
C THR A 634 -6.11 -16.01 15.45
N LYS A 635 -6.46 -15.32 16.53
CA LYS A 635 -6.54 -15.86 17.88
C LYS A 635 -7.92 -16.43 18.22
N CYS A 636 -8.94 -16.10 17.43
CA CYS A 636 -10.27 -16.62 17.63
C CYS A 636 -10.42 -18.02 17.03
N VAL A 637 -11.14 -18.87 17.72
CA VAL A 637 -11.58 -20.18 17.23
C VAL A 637 -13.06 -20.07 16.90
N VAL A 638 -13.50 -20.71 15.85
CA VAL A 638 -14.92 -20.79 15.52
C VAL A 638 -15.37 -22.23 15.41
N ASP A 639 -16.65 -22.48 15.70
CA ASP A 639 -17.28 -23.80 15.55
C ASP A 639 -17.66 -24.07 14.08
N ALA A 640 -18.25 -25.24 13.84
CA ALA A 640 -18.71 -25.65 12.50
C ALA A 640 -19.81 -24.75 11.90
N ASN A 641 -20.46 -23.91 12.72
CA ASN A 641 -21.48 -22.96 12.29
C ASN A 641 -20.90 -21.53 12.08
N GLY A 642 -19.61 -21.33 12.32
CA GLY A 642 -18.97 -20.02 12.23
C GLY A 642 -19.14 -19.15 13.46
N VAL A 643 -19.63 -19.71 14.57
CA VAL A 643 -19.78 -18.97 15.83
C VAL A 643 -18.45 -18.98 16.57
N ILE A 644 -18.04 -17.80 17.04
CA ILE A 644 -16.80 -17.66 17.82
C ILE A 644 -16.93 -18.44 19.13
N VAL A 645 -15.98 -19.33 19.41
CA VAL A 645 -15.85 -20.01 20.69
C VAL A 645 -15.23 -19.01 21.70
N THR A 646 -15.94 -18.71 22.76
CA THR A 646 -15.48 -17.75 23.79
C THR A 646 -14.16 -18.22 24.41
N SER A 647 -13.18 -17.34 24.41
CA SER A 647 -11.85 -17.53 24.99
C SER A 647 -11.37 -16.29 25.74
N THR A 648 -10.13 -16.30 26.23
CA THR A 648 -9.50 -15.14 26.88
C THR A 648 -8.88 -14.15 25.90
N ALA A 649 -8.83 -14.47 24.61
CA ALA A 649 -8.31 -13.57 23.60
C ALA A 649 -9.27 -12.39 23.36
N VAL A 650 -8.74 -11.19 23.17
CA VAL A 650 -9.52 -9.98 22.96
C VAL A 650 -10.47 -10.17 21.78
N GLY A 651 -11.74 -9.87 21.97
CA GLY A 651 -12.77 -9.96 20.94
C GLY A 651 -13.28 -11.37 20.66
N CYS A 652 -12.64 -12.44 21.14
CA CYS A 652 -13.05 -13.82 20.88
C CYS A 652 -14.17 -14.25 21.84
N ASN A 653 -15.37 -13.78 21.55
CA ASN A 653 -16.60 -13.99 22.34
C ASN A 653 -17.73 -14.44 21.40
N ALA A 654 -18.58 -15.40 21.85
CA ALA A 654 -19.69 -15.96 21.07
C ALA A 654 -20.77 -14.93 20.65
N ALA A 655 -20.84 -13.78 21.31
CA ALA A 655 -21.73 -12.69 20.91
C ALA A 655 -21.16 -11.82 19.77
N ASN A 656 -19.86 -11.93 19.49
CA ASN A 656 -19.16 -11.16 18.48
C ASN A 656 -19.17 -11.87 17.11
N THR A 657 -18.87 -11.12 16.07
CA THR A 657 -18.81 -11.64 14.69
C THR A 657 -17.49 -11.26 14.03
N ILE A 658 -16.97 -12.10 13.17
CA ILE A 658 -15.84 -11.81 12.29
C ILE A 658 -16.39 -11.54 10.90
N ARG A 659 -15.93 -10.51 10.23
CA ARG A 659 -16.29 -10.23 8.84
C ARG A 659 -15.21 -9.41 8.13
N VAL A 660 -15.30 -9.41 6.81
CA VAL A 660 -14.58 -8.47 5.95
C VAL A 660 -15.12 -7.06 6.22
N ALA A 661 -14.24 -6.10 6.31
CA ALA A 661 -14.51 -4.69 6.51
C ALA A 661 -13.49 -3.83 5.76
N ARG A 662 -13.72 -2.53 5.71
CA ARG A 662 -12.76 -1.58 5.13
C ARG A 662 -11.43 -1.64 5.91
N GLY A 663 -10.33 -1.64 5.19
CA GLY A 663 -8.99 -1.46 5.74
C GLY A 663 -8.82 -0.07 6.35
N GLU A 664 -7.69 0.12 7.02
CA GLU A 664 -7.32 1.43 7.56
C GLU A 664 -7.25 2.47 6.43
N ASP A 665 -7.62 3.70 6.73
CA ASP A 665 -7.72 4.76 5.73
C ASP A 665 -6.40 4.97 4.96
N ARG A 666 -5.29 4.94 5.68
CA ARG A 666 -3.94 5.08 5.09
C ARG A 666 -3.50 3.91 4.21
N GLU A 667 -4.09 2.71 4.38
CA GLU A 667 -3.70 1.51 3.65
C GLU A 667 -4.51 1.32 2.35
N ARG A 668 -5.71 1.91 2.26
CA ARG A 668 -6.61 1.70 1.13
C ARG A 668 -6.21 2.35 -0.19
N PRO A 669 -5.60 3.56 -0.23
CA PRO A 669 -5.23 4.17 -1.49
C PRO A 669 -4.16 3.37 -2.24
N ALA A 670 -4.37 3.11 -3.53
CA ALA A 670 -3.32 2.58 -4.39
C ALA A 670 -2.36 3.72 -4.77
N ARG A 671 -1.13 3.69 -4.26
CA ARG A 671 -0.12 4.74 -4.41
C ARG A 671 0.93 4.33 -5.44
N LEU A 672 1.40 5.34 -6.16
CA LEU A 672 2.58 5.23 -6.99
C LEU A 672 3.47 6.45 -6.75
N TRP A 673 4.69 6.22 -6.29
CA TRP A 673 5.68 7.26 -6.10
C TRP A 673 6.75 7.18 -7.17
N ILE A 674 7.13 8.32 -7.73
CA ILE A 674 8.33 8.47 -8.57
C ILE A 674 9.40 9.14 -7.71
N VAL A 675 10.51 8.46 -7.48
CA VAL A 675 11.62 8.96 -6.66
C VAL A 675 12.84 9.17 -7.55
N LYS A 676 13.19 10.43 -7.77
CA LYS A 676 14.37 10.82 -8.55
C LYS A 676 15.53 11.16 -7.63
N PHE A 677 16.61 10.42 -7.75
CA PHE A 677 17.85 10.66 -7.02
C PHE A 677 18.71 11.72 -7.71
N ALA A 678 19.47 12.49 -6.92
CA ALA A 678 20.35 13.55 -7.44
C ALA A 678 21.53 13.01 -8.26
N LYS A 679 21.87 11.73 -8.13
CA LYS A 679 22.93 11.05 -8.89
C LYS A 679 22.49 9.64 -9.30
N ALA A 680 23.21 9.04 -10.24
CA ALA A 680 22.90 7.70 -10.71
C ALA A 680 23.01 6.65 -9.58
N LEU A 681 22.05 5.73 -9.49
CA LEU A 681 21.91 4.75 -8.41
C LEU A 681 23.13 3.80 -8.29
N ASN A 682 23.72 3.43 -9.41
CA ASN A 682 24.91 2.58 -9.43
C ASN A 682 26.21 3.26 -8.93
N THR A 683 26.16 4.57 -8.65
CA THR A 683 27.30 5.37 -8.14
C THR A 683 27.28 5.57 -6.63
N TYR A 684 26.26 5.05 -5.94
CA TYR A 684 26.19 5.06 -4.47
C TYR A 684 27.04 4.00 -3.82
#